data_b6a3f68e9ece23d22af3dd5ce595939d
#
_entry.id   b6a3f68e9ece23d22af3dd5ce595939d
#
_cell.length_a   1.000
_cell.length_b   1.000
_cell.length_c   1.000
_cell.angle_alpha   90.00
_cell.angle_beta   90.00
_cell.angle_gamma   90.00
#
_symmetry.space_group_name_H-M   'P 1'
#
loop_
_entity.id
_entity.type
_entity.pdbx_description
1 polymer ?
#
loop_
_entity_poly.entity_id
_entity_poly.type
_entity_poly.pdbx_seq_one_letter_code
_entity_poly.pdbx_strand_id
1 'polypeptide(L)'
;MRKFNLTILFLLALLPVLFAGQTTRIPYRGIYADDPNGTAGIYNPERGFRLEIAVDIAKKCDVWKPQEYPGITDYLESEINKYACDSVSLVQTYFYLHGYIGRQLPPEAFATMDVYFNKLRQLGKKALLRFAYETEPMGTVSSGPTMEDMFRHMKQLKPYLEKNKDVILALQAGFIGAWGEWHSSKHNIESSDANKRIILEKICRMTPQDRVVQVRVPDYKNLLPKDSEAYRKTSFHDDFIVVDPHRWDGNMHEGTPNFDQIVEEGAFMPVDGELPWGTWSMNKENGDANGWIIDGKKTARQLFLEHYTSLSVIHNYKERGAPDKYSMMYWKETPISEEYLKEKHMPVSDGYFRKHDGSAAQRNAFEYVRDHLGYRLELQELQIDTLKHTDNHILNLSLTLINRGFSTLFNEHPVYFVLVDEHNQVKEFLTNADTNSFQPYRPGDKTYTPLIHTIKGQVTLPKTANGTYKLGLWIPDGSRQLQHLSRFAIRCANGDIPWWISPDRRYGINILTTLQVPVSSAVSFSSATVSPKLPYQRADLPIEERVKDLLQRMTPEEKLAQIRHIHSWEIFNGQALDERKLEEKAQGMSWGFVEGFPLTAENCAKNMLAIQRFMVEKTRLGIPIFTVAESLHGVVHEGATVFPQNIALGSTFDTDLAYRKTSMIADELHAVGMRQVLSPCIDVVRDLRWGRVEESFGEDPYLCGRFGIAEVKGYMDNGISPMLKHYGPHGNPLSGLNLASVETSIRDLHEVYLKPFEMVMKQAPTLAVMSAYNSWNRIPNSASHYLLTDVLRKEWGFKGYVYSDWGAIEMLKNFHFTARNSEEAALQALTAGLDVEASSDCYPAIPGLIERGELNREIVDEAVRRVLYAKFRIGLFDDPYGEKFAKGAIHSGKAIALSKKIADESTVLLKNER
;
A
#
# COMPACT_ATOMS: atom_id res chain seq x y z
N MET A 1 -31.90 -43.24 28.15
CA MET A 1 -30.53 -43.03 28.65
C MET A 1 -30.02 -41.72 28.10
N ARG A 2 -29.83 -40.76 28.98
CA ARG A 2 -29.67 -39.33 28.68
C ARG A 2 -28.24 -39.04 28.16
N LYS A 3 -28.16 -38.34 27.03
CA LYS A 3 -26.91 -37.69 26.57
C LYS A 3 -26.68 -36.46 27.42
N PHE A 4 -25.56 -36.38 28.09
CA PHE A 4 -25.05 -35.13 28.70
C PHE A 4 -24.25 -34.38 27.65
N ASN A 5 -24.74 -33.21 27.28
CA ASN A 5 -23.97 -32.21 26.57
C ASN A 5 -23.12 -31.46 27.60
N LEU A 6 -21.82 -31.56 27.47
CA LEU A 6 -20.89 -30.75 28.25
C LEU A 6 -20.56 -29.47 27.43
N THR A 7 -21.32 -28.42 27.71
CA THR A 7 -21.01 -27.06 27.23
C THR A 7 -19.99 -26.50 28.23
N ILE A 8 -18.72 -26.42 27.82
CA ILE A 8 -17.69 -25.71 28.60
C ILE A 8 -17.87 -24.23 28.35
N LEU A 9 -18.52 -23.57 29.29
CA LEU A 9 -18.58 -22.11 29.41
C LEU A 9 -17.22 -21.64 29.94
N PHE A 10 -16.39 -21.04 29.11
CA PHE A 10 -15.23 -20.27 29.59
C PHE A 10 -15.75 -18.95 30.19
N LEU A 11 -16.06 -18.97 31.47
CA LEU A 11 -16.14 -17.76 32.28
C LEU A 11 -14.71 -17.25 32.49
N LEU A 12 -14.34 -16.19 31.83
CA LEU A 12 -13.15 -15.38 32.17
C LEU A 12 -13.42 -14.72 33.53
N ALA A 13 -12.92 -15.33 34.58
CA ALA A 13 -12.91 -14.73 35.90
C ALA A 13 -11.95 -13.56 35.93
N LEU A 14 -12.46 -12.36 36.09
CA LEU A 14 -11.74 -11.19 36.61
C LEU A 14 -11.24 -11.53 38.02
N LEU A 15 -9.98 -11.97 38.17
CA LEU A 15 -9.29 -12.09 39.43
C LEU A 15 -8.55 -10.80 39.77
N PRO A 16 -8.93 -10.08 40.82
CA PRO A 16 -8.07 -9.02 41.36
C PRO A 16 -6.86 -9.66 42.03
N VAL A 17 -5.67 -9.40 41.47
CA VAL A 17 -4.42 -9.94 42.01
C VAL A 17 -3.91 -9.01 43.11
N LEU A 18 -3.99 -9.49 44.37
CA LEU A 18 -3.38 -8.86 45.52
C LEU A 18 -1.86 -9.13 45.57
N PHE A 19 -1.05 -8.09 45.68
CA PHE A 19 0.39 -8.15 45.57
C PHE A 19 1.17 -8.58 46.83
N ALA A 20 1.88 -9.69 46.68
CA ALA A 20 3.16 -9.93 47.34
C ALA A 20 3.91 -10.94 46.46
N GLY A 21 4.86 -10.46 45.59
CA GLY A 21 5.79 -11.31 44.87
C GLY A 21 5.19 -12.27 43.86
N GLN A 22 4.17 -11.88 43.11
CA GLN A 22 3.51 -12.76 42.15
C GLN A 22 4.11 -12.66 40.75
N THR A 23 4.40 -13.83 40.16
CA THR A 23 4.75 -13.99 38.76
C THR A 23 3.45 -14.15 37.93
N THR A 24 3.24 -13.27 36.97
CA THR A 24 2.16 -13.39 35.98
C THR A 24 2.74 -13.88 34.66
N ARG A 25 2.08 -14.85 34.00
CA ARG A 25 2.45 -15.39 32.69
C ARG A 25 1.34 -15.13 31.70
N ILE A 26 1.71 -14.61 30.52
CA ILE A 26 0.78 -14.29 29.41
C ILE A 26 1.31 -15.03 28.18
N PRO A 27 0.65 -16.13 27.76
CA PRO A 27 1.01 -16.82 26.53
C PRO A 27 0.50 -16.06 25.31
N TYR A 28 1.21 -16.21 24.20
CA TYR A 28 0.84 -15.64 22.90
C TYR A 28 0.74 -16.75 21.85
N ARG A 29 -0.05 -16.51 20.81
CA ARG A 29 -0.19 -17.42 19.69
C ARG A 29 0.34 -16.84 18.37
N GLY A 30 0.78 -17.72 17.50
CA GLY A 30 1.12 -17.35 16.11
C GLY A 30 -0.10 -16.87 15.32
N ILE A 31 0.14 -16.44 14.08
CA ILE A 31 -0.89 -15.96 13.15
C ILE A 31 -1.67 -17.15 12.59
N TYR A 32 -3.00 -17.14 12.72
CA TYR A 32 -3.89 -18.05 12.03
C TYR A 32 -4.13 -17.62 10.58
N ALA A 33 -4.58 -18.56 9.74
CA ALA A 33 -4.81 -18.31 8.34
C ALA A 33 -5.85 -17.21 8.07
N ASP A 34 -6.81 -17.05 8.96
CA ASP A 34 -7.87 -16.04 8.92
C ASP A 34 -7.63 -14.83 9.83
N ASP A 35 -6.42 -14.68 10.41
CA ASP A 35 -5.96 -13.42 10.98
C ASP A 35 -5.71 -12.39 9.86
N PRO A 36 -5.86 -11.08 10.10
CA PRO A 36 -5.66 -10.04 9.08
C PRO A 36 -4.32 -10.10 8.36
N ASN A 37 -3.26 -10.60 9.02
CA ASN A 37 -1.93 -10.77 8.44
C ASN A 37 -1.66 -12.21 7.96
N GLY A 38 -2.66 -13.08 8.04
CA GLY A 38 -2.55 -14.47 7.58
C GLY A 38 -2.49 -14.58 6.06
N THR A 39 -3.22 -13.70 5.36
CA THR A 39 -3.27 -13.66 3.88
C THR A 39 -2.38 -12.57 3.29
N ALA A 40 -2.30 -11.39 3.92
CA ALA A 40 -1.56 -10.24 3.39
C ALA A 40 -0.06 -10.26 3.70
N GLY A 41 0.40 -11.16 4.60
CA GLY A 41 1.76 -11.15 5.13
C GLY A 41 2.02 -9.96 6.08
N ILE A 42 3.22 -9.91 6.66
CA ILE A 42 3.64 -8.84 7.55
C ILE A 42 4.70 -8.00 6.86
N TYR A 43 4.44 -6.72 6.72
CA TYR A 43 5.47 -5.77 6.31
C TYR A 43 6.46 -5.56 7.47
N ASN A 44 7.72 -5.89 7.23
CA ASN A 44 8.83 -5.62 8.14
C ASN A 44 10.06 -5.15 7.34
N PRO A 45 10.90 -4.26 7.89
CA PRO A 45 12.11 -3.81 7.20
C PRO A 45 13.12 -4.94 6.99
N GLU A 46 14.00 -4.78 6.02
CA GLU A 46 15.19 -5.61 5.78
C GLU A 46 14.94 -7.10 5.52
N ARG A 47 13.77 -7.46 5.01
CA ARG A 47 13.42 -8.85 4.69
C ARG A 47 12.40 -8.98 3.57
N GLY A 48 12.28 -10.19 3.03
CA GLY A 48 11.16 -10.53 2.15
C GLY A 48 11.44 -10.29 0.67
N PHE A 49 10.40 -10.17 -0.11
CA PHE A 49 10.52 -9.85 -1.53
C PHE A 49 11.12 -8.46 -1.76
N ARG A 50 11.88 -8.32 -2.84
CA ARG A 50 12.51 -7.06 -3.26
C ARG A 50 12.15 -6.67 -4.69
N LEU A 51 12.14 -5.37 -4.93
CA LEU A 51 12.05 -4.79 -6.27
C LEU A 51 13.45 -4.63 -6.88
N GLU A 52 13.48 -4.30 -8.19
CA GLU A 52 14.68 -3.93 -8.92
C GLU A 52 14.46 -2.62 -9.66
N ILE A 53 15.34 -1.65 -9.40
CA ILE A 53 15.26 -0.32 -9.99
C ILE A 53 16.65 0.08 -10.48
N ALA A 54 16.75 0.44 -11.74
CA ALA A 54 17.98 0.85 -12.39
C ALA A 54 17.94 2.33 -12.75
N VAL A 55 18.85 3.13 -12.18
CA VAL A 55 18.87 4.59 -12.31
C VAL A 55 20.12 5.06 -13.03
N ASP A 56 19.97 5.80 -14.13
CA ASP A 56 21.04 6.55 -14.77
C ASP A 56 21.28 7.85 -14.00
N ILE A 57 22.37 7.90 -13.25
CA ILE A 57 22.68 9.04 -12.38
C ILE A 57 22.96 10.32 -13.18
N ALA A 58 23.52 10.19 -14.38
CA ALA A 58 23.83 11.35 -15.23
C ALA A 58 22.58 11.92 -15.90
N LYS A 59 21.68 11.06 -16.36
CA LYS A 59 20.41 11.46 -17.01
C LYS A 59 19.27 11.69 -16.04
N LYS A 60 19.38 11.22 -14.80
CA LYS A 60 18.39 11.35 -13.72
C LYS A 60 17.04 10.67 -14.01
N CYS A 61 17.08 9.54 -14.68
CA CYS A 61 15.89 8.78 -15.10
C CYS A 61 16.13 7.27 -14.94
N ASP A 62 15.06 6.48 -15.17
CA ASP A 62 15.21 5.03 -15.30
C ASP A 62 16.09 4.66 -16.50
N VAL A 63 16.89 3.59 -16.36
CA VAL A 63 17.85 3.15 -17.40
C VAL A 63 17.13 2.48 -18.57
N TRP A 64 16.11 1.68 -18.28
CA TRP A 64 15.45 0.82 -19.27
C TRP A 64 14.26 1.50 -19.93
N LYS A 65 13.61 2.41 -19.20
CA LYS A 65 12.36 3.08 -19.60
C LYS A 65 12.44 4.60 -19.38
N PRO A 66 13.47 5.30 -19.92
CA PRO A 66 13.70 6.69 -19.61
C PRO A 66 12.60 7.64 -20.09
N GLN A 67 11.81 7.24 -21.08
CA GLN A 67 10.68 8.04 -21.58
C GLN A 67 9.40 7.80 -20.81
N GLU A 68 9.21 6.60 -20.29
CA GLU A 68 8.08 6.24 -19.44
C GLU A 68 8.27 6.78 -18.01
N TYR A 69 9.51 6.77 -17.50
CA TYR A 69 9.88 7.20 -16.16
C TYR A 69 11.03 8.21 -16.20
N PRO A 70 10.74 9.48 -16.53
CA PRO A 70 11.76 10.51 -16.72
C PRO A 70 12.35 11.05 -15.40
N GLY A 71 11.70 10.80 -14.27
CA GLY A 71 12.17 11.17 -12.95
C GLY A 71 12.92 10.04 -12.25
N ILE A 72 13.87 10.40 -11.39
CA ILE A 72 14.75 9.44 -10.71
C ILE A 72 14.02 8.46 -9.78
N THR A 73 12.81 8.76 -9.33
CA THR A 73 12.02 7.94 -8.41
C THR A 73 10.72 7.42 -9.03
N ASP A 74 10.40 7.80 -10.26
CA ASP A 74 9.09 7.52 -10.86
C ASP A 74 8.86 6.01 -11.03
N TYR A 75 9.86 5.28 -11.52
CA TYR A 75 9.74 3.82 -11.67
C TYR A 75 9.68 3.11 -10.32
N LEU A 76 10.44 3.57 -9.34
CA LEU A 76 10.38 3.04 -7.97
C LEU A 76 8.96 3.17 -7.38
N GLU A 77 8.32 4.32 -7.54
CA GLU A 77 6.97 4.56 -7.02
C GLU A 77 5.93 3.69 -7.73
N SER A 78 6.06 3.57 -9.05
CA SER A 78 5.21 2.68 -9.87
C SER A 78 5.30 1.22 -9.43
N GLU A 79 6.51 0.68 -9.28
CA GLU A 79 6.71 -0.72 -8.89
C GLU A 79 6.30 -0.98 -7.43
N ILE A 80 6.52 -0.05 -6.50
CA ILE A 80 6.02 -0.17 -5.12
C ILE A 80 4.49 -0.29 -5.10
N ASN A 81 3.78 0.50 -5.88
CA ASN A 81 2.33 0.44 -5.96
C ASN A 81 1.84 -0.88 -6.57
N LYS A 82 2.51 -1.36 -7.62
CA LYS A 82 2.19 -2.61 -8.29
C LYS A 82 2.33 -3.84 -7.39
N TYR A 83 3.35 -3.89 -6.54
CA TYR A 83 3.64 -4.99 -5.62
C TYR A 83 3.26 -4.67 -4.16
N ALA A 84 2.38 -3.72 -3.91
CA ALA A 84 1.98 -3.28 -2.57
C ALA A 84 1.39 -4.42 -1.71
N CYS A 85 0.70 -5.38 -2.34
CA CYS A 85 0.11 -6.54 -1.67
C CYS A 85 1.14 -7.61 -1.24
N ASP A 86 2.36 -7.56 -1.74
CA ASP A 86 3.38 -8.59 -1.51
C ASP A 86 4.36 -8.23 -0.38
N SER A 87 4.04 -7.23 0.43
CA SER A 87 4.80 -6.82 1.63
C SER A 87 6.28 -6.48 1.35
N VAL A 88 6.59 -5.96 0.17
CA VAL A 88 7.95 -5.63 -0.26
C VAL A 88 8.57 -4.53 0.62
N SER A 89 9.74 -4.78 1.20
CA SER A 89 10.47 -3.83 2.04
C SER A 89 11.84 -3.44 1.48
N LEU A 90 12.32 -4.15 0.48
CA LEU A 90 13.66 -4.00 -0.08
C LEU A 90 13.60 -3.62 -1.56
N VAL A 91 14.63 -2.90 -1.99
CA VAL A 91 14.83 -2.52 -3.39
C VAL A 91 16.27 -2.77 -3.78
N GLN A 92 16.52 -3.68 -4.73
CA GLN A 92 17.80 -3.74 -5.40
C GLN A 92 17.91 -2.49 -6.29
N THR A 93 18.89 -1.67 -6.00
CA THR A 93 19.08 -0.38 -6.65
C THR A 93 20.37 -0.40 -7.43
N TYR A 94 20.26 -0.27 -8.73
CA TYR A 94 21.41 -0.09 -9.61
C TYR A 94 21.62 1.40 -9.83
N PHE A 95 22.79 1.93 -9.46
CA PHE A 95 23.23 3.25 -9.86
C PHE A 95 24.22 3.14 -11.01
N TYR A 96 23.77 3.52 -12.20
CA TYR A 96 24.60 3.53 -13.39
C TYR A 96 25.43 4.81 -13.49
N LEU A 97 26.75 4.61 -13.53
CA LEU A 97 27.75 5.69 -13.54
C LEU A 97 28.42 5.90 -14.90
N HIS A 98 27.91 5.29 -15.96
CA HIS A 98 28.50 5.32 -17.31
C HIS A 98 28.72 6.75 -17.84
N GLY A 99 27.87 7.71 -17.48
CA GLY A 99 28.04 9.11 -17.85
C GLY A 99 29.27 9.79 -17.24
N TYR A 100 29.99 9.13 -16.34
CA TYR A 100 31.14 9.67 -15.61
C TYR A 100 32.45 8.90 -15.87
N ILE A 101 32.51 7.99 -16.84
CA ILE A 101 33.74 7.29 -17.25
C ILE A 101 34.77 8.34 -17.69
N GLY A 102 36.02 8.18 -17.25
CA GLY A 102 37.12 9.10 -17.51
C GLY A 102 37.17 10.36 -16.64
N ARG A 103 36.19 10.58 -15.75
CA ARG A 103 36.13 11.81 -14.92
C ARG A 103 35.62 11.50 -13.49
N GLN A 104 35.72 12.45 -12.59
CA GLN A 104 35.20 12.35 -11.24
C GLN A 104 33.66 12.45 -11.24
N LEU A 105 33.04 11.89 -10.22
CA LEU A 105 31.63 12.13 -9.91
C LEU A 105 31.50 13.59 -9.43
N PRO A 106 30.68 14.42 -10.10
CA PRO A 106 30.46 15.79 -9.67
C PRO A 106 29.44 15.84 -8.49
N PRO A 107 29.36 16.97 -7.77
CA PRO A 107 28.39 17.13 -6.67
C PRO A 107 26.95 16.83 -7.05
N GLU A 108 26.55 17.08 -8.29
CA GLU A 108 25.21 16.83 -8.82
C GLU A 108 24.88 15.33 -8.88
N ALA A 109 25.88 14.46 -9.08
CA ALA A 109 25.69 13.01 -9.03
C ALA A 109 25.27 12.55 -7.63
N PHE A 110 25.91 13.09 -6.60
CA PHE A 110 25.55 12.81 -5.21
C PHE A 110 24.19 13.38 -4.83
N ALA A 111 23.87 14.59 -5.28
CA ALA A 111 22.56 15.19 -5.08
C ALA A 111 21.45 14.36 -5.73
N THR A 112 21.70 13.79 -6.90
CA THR A 112 20.77 12.89 -7.59
C THR A 112 20.53 11.60 -6.78
N MET A 113 21.61 10.97 -6.29
CA MET A 113 21.48 9.79 -5.42
C MET A 113 20.79 10.13 -4.08
N ASP A 114 21.02 11.33 -3.52
CA ASP A 114 20.35 11.79 -2.28
C ASP A 114 18.82 11.89 -2.46
N VAL A 115 18.31 12.31 -3.62
CA VAL A 115 16.87 12.32 -3.93
C VAL A 115 16.31 10.91 -3.81
N TYR A 116 16.98 9.92 -4.39
CA TYR A 116 16.56 8.52 -4.35
C TYR A 116 16.61 7.96 -2.94
N PHE A 117 17.69 8.14 -2.18
CA PHE A 117 17.77 7.66 -0.79
C PHE A 117 16.74 8.33 0.13
N ASN A 118 16.47 9.63 -0.06
CA ASN A 118 15.42 10.30 0.69
C ASN A 118 14.03 9.72 0.38
N LYS A 119 13.77 9.32 -0.88
CA LYS A 119 12.55 8.64 -1.24
C LYS A 119 12.44 7.27 -0.56
N LEU A 120 13.51 6.49 -0.48
CA LEU A 120 13.51 5.22 0.28
C LEU A 120 13.15 5.44 1.75
N ARG A 121 13.72 6.48 2.41
CA ARG A 121 13.37 6.85 3.78
C ARG A 121 11.88 7.19 3.93
N GLN A 122 11.34 7.96 2.99
CA GLN A 122 9.92 8.31 2.97
C GLN A 122 9.01 7.10 2.80
N LEU A 123 9.41 6.14 1.98
CA LEU A 123 8.63 4.95 1.65
C LEU A 123 8.84 3.77 2.62
N GLY A 124 9.75 3.89 3.59
CA GLY A 124 10.06 2.80 4.53
C GLY A 124 10.85 1.67 3.90
N LYS A 125 11.63 1.93 2.84
CA LYS A 125 12.38 0.92 2.10
C LYS A 125 13.87 1.02 2.37
N LYS A 126 14.60 -0.10 2.21
CA LYS A 126 16.06 -0.12 2.20
C LYS A 126 16.59 -0.72 0.89
N ALA A 127 17.81 -0.34 0.54
CA ALA A 127 18.45 -0.76 -0.70
C ALA A 127 19.39 -1.96 -0.50
N LEU A 128 19.38 -2.88 -1.47
CA LEU A 128 20.51 -3.68 -1.88
C LEU A 128 21.19 -2.90 -3.02
N LEU A 129 22.32 -2.27 -2.74
CA LEU A 129 22.88 -1.25 -3.63
C LEU A 129 23.96 -1.83 -4.54
N ARG A 130 23.83 -1.61 -5.85
CA ARG A 130 24.82 -1.99 -6.86
C ARG A 130 25.22 -0.80 -7.70
N PHE A 131 26.50 -0.61 -7.93
CA PHE A 131 27.03 0.37 -8.91
C PHE A 131 27.40 -0.35 -10.19
N ALA A 132 27.00 0.20 -11.33
CA ALA A 132 27.27 -0.38 -12.64
C ALA A 132 27.64 0.71 -13.67
N TYR A 133 28.21 0.28 -14.81
CA TYR A 133 28.51 1.16 -15.93
C TYR A 133 27.94 0.60 -17.24
N GLU A 134 27.94 -0.70 -17.43
CA GLU A 134 27.57 -1.35 -18.67
C GLU A 134 26.14 -1.89 -18.57
N THR A 135 25.28 -1.51 -19.50
CA THR A 135 23.85 -1.87 -19.52
C THR A 135 23.58 -3.13 -20.37
N GLU A 136 24.59 -3.63 -21.08
CA GLU A 136 24.50 -4.78 -21.96
C GLU A 136 25.84 -5.53 -22.01
N PRO A 137 25.85 -6.83 -22.36
CA PRO A 137 27.07 -7.58 -22.62
C PRO A 137 27.94 -6.93 -23.69
N MET A 138 29.24 -6.81 -23.42
CA MET A 138 30.24 -6.14 -24.27
C MET A 138 30.01 -4.64 -24.52
N GLY A 139 29.04 -4.07 -23.87
CA GLY A 139 28.72 -2.66 -23.74
C GLY A 139 28.31 -1.93 -25.01
N THR A 140 27.22 -1.20 -24.93
CA THR A 140 26.91 -0.07 -25.83
C THR A 140 27.74 1.16 -25.47
N VAL A 141 28.34 1.19 -24.29
CA VAL A 141 29.25 2.26 -23.87
C VAL A 141 30.57 2.07 -24.61
N SER A 142 30.89 2.99 -25.50
CA SER A 142 31.99 2.90 -26.44
C SER A 142 33.35 2.65 -25.81
N SER A 143 33.60 3.03 -24.57
CA SER A 143 34.88 2.90 -23.89
C SER A 143 34.90 1.92 -22.73
N GLY A 144 33.77 1.62 -22.04
CA GLY A 144 33.74 0.89 -20.76
C GLY A 144 34.55 1.59 -19.66
N PRO A 145 34.39 1.22 -18.40
CA PRO A 145 35.21 1.76 -17.31
C PRO A 145 36.56 1.03 -17.24
N THR A 146 37.62 1.79 -16.99
CA THR A 146 38.91 1.23 -16.58
C THR A 146 38.91 0.94 -15.07
N MET A 147 39.85 0.11 -14.59
CA MET A 147 40.04 -0.05 -13.15
C MET A 147 40.35 1.27 -12.43
N GLU A 148 41.02 2.20 -13.10
CA GLU A 148 41.30 3.53 -12.55
C GLU A 148 40.00 4.35 -12.36
N ASP A 149 39.09 4.30 -13.31
CA ASP A 149 37.77 4.95 -13.18
C ASP A 149 36.99 4.37 -11.99
N MET A 150 36.94 3.06 -11.88
CA MET A 150 36.29 2.39 -10.75
C MET A 150 36.89 2.83 -9.41
N PHE A 151 38.23 2.84 -9.29
CA PHE A 151 38.90 3.21 -8.03
C PHE A 151 38.72 4.68 -7.67
N ARG A 152 38.65 5.55 -8.68
CA ARG A 152 38.37 6.98 -8.51
C ARG A 152 36.96 7.19 -7.93
N HIS A 153 35.96 6.51 -8.52
CA HIS A 153 34.58 6.59 -8.05
C HIS A 153 34.41 5.94 -6.68
N MET A 154 35.00 4.75 -6.45
CA MET A 154 34.96 4.08 -5.13
C MET A 154 35.51 4.97 -4.01
N LYS A 155 36.59 5.72 -4.28
CA LYS A 155 37.15 6.68 -3.30
C LYS A 155 36.18 7.80 -2.96
N GLN A 156 35.42 8.29 -3.93
CA GLN A 156 34.43 9.35 -3.73
C GLN A 156 33.15 8.81 -3.06
N LEU A 157 32.74 7.58 -3.40
CA LEU A 157 31.56 6.93 -2.85
C LEU A 157 31.72 6.55 -1.38
N LYS A 158 32.93 6.21 -0.91
CA LYS A 158 33.15 5.75 0.47
C LYS A 158 32.52 6.66 1.54
N PRO A 159 32.83 7.95 1.66
CA PRO A 159 32.23 8.84 2.66
C PRO A 159 30.73 9.05 2.44
N TYR A 160 30.27 8.94 1.21
CA TYR A 160 28.89 9.08 0.84
C TYR A 160 28.05 7.90 1.30
N LEU A 161 28.56 6.66 1.15
CA LEU A 161 27.91 5.45 1.64
C LEU A 161 27.83 5.44 3.17
N GLU A 162 28.87 5.90 3.87
CA GLU A 162 28.85 6.01 5.34
C GLU A 162 27.75 6.97 5.81
N LYS A 163 27.55 8.08 5.10
CA LYS A 163 26.49 9.06 5.38
C LYS A 163 25.07 8.47 5.22
N ASN A 164 24.87 7.57 4.26
CA ASN A 164 23.56 7.03 3.84
C ASN A 164 23.37 5.56 4.22
N LYS A 165 24.20 5.00 5.10
CA LYS A 165 24.13 3.57 5.48
C LYS A 165 22.83 3.16 6.16
N ASP A 166 22.07 4.08 6.69
CA ASP A 166 20.77 3.88 7.31
C ASP A 166 19.75 3.21 6.36
N VAL A 167 19.79 3.54 5.07
CA VAL A 167 18.90 2.98 4.04
C VAL A 167 19.59 1.92 3.15
N ILE A 168 20.74 1.43 3.55
CA ILE A 168 21.48 0.38 2.82
C ILE A 168 21.50 -0.88 3.69
N LEU A 169 20.93 -1.99 3.18
CA LEU A 169 21.04 -3.30 3.82
C LEU A 169 22.40 -3.93 3.52
N ALA A 170 22.77 -4.00 2.26
CA ALA A 170 24.04 -4.55 1.77
C ALA A 170 24.44 -3.87 0.44
N LEU A 171 25.74 -3.95 0.09
CA LEU A 171 26.18 -3.66 -1.26
C LEU A 171 26.32 -4.96 -2.04
N GLN A 172 25.89 -4.97 -3.28
CA GLN A 172 26.25 -6.04 -4.22
C GLN A 172 27.52 -5.65 -4.97
N ALA A 173 28.41 -6.62 -5.16
CA ALA A 173 29.69 -6.41 -5.84
C ALA A 173 29.44 -6.12 -7.32
N GLY A 174 29.31 -4.82 -7.64
CA GLY A 174 29.08 -4.32 -8.97
C GLY A 174 30.38 -3.93 -9.69
N PHE A 175 30.34 -2.83 -10.44
CA PHE A 175 31.42 -2.17 -11.18
C PHE A 175 31.93 -2.90 -12.42
N ILE A 176 32.00 -4.22 -12.48
CA ILE A 176 32.57 -4.98 -13.57
C ILE A 176 31.49 -5.52 -14.49
N GLY A 177 31.58 -5.24 -15.77
CA GLY A 177 30.83 -5.88 -16.85
C GLY A 177 29.35 -5.54 -16.93
N ALA A 178 28.62 -6.35 -17.70
CA ALA A 178 27.21 -6.16 -17.91
C ALA A 178 26.45 -6.14 -16.56
N TRP A 179 25.62 -5.14 -16.36
CA TRP A 179 24.82 -4.92 -15.13
C TRP A 179 25.62 -4.93 -13.81
N GLY A 180 26.97 -4.91 -13.91
CA GLY A 180 27.84 -5.08 -12.75
C GLY A 180 27.93 -6.53 -12.26
N GLU A 181 27.70 -7.53 -13.10
CA GLU A 181 27.61 -8.94 -12.74
C GLU A 181 28.88 -9.74 -12.99
N TRP A 182 29.97 -9.08 -13.23
CA TRP A 182 31.29 -9.68 -13.36
C TRP A 182 31.47 -10.62 -14.57
N HIS A 183 30.77 -10.30 -15.65
CA HIS A 183 30.91 -10.96 -16.94
C HIS A 183 30.80 -9.98 -18.10
N SER A 184 31.34 -10.37 -19.26
CA SER A 184 31.18 -9.65 -20.53
C SER A 184 31.56 -8.15 -20.47
N SER A 185 32.58 -7.80 -19.69
CA SER A 185 33.06 -6.40 -19.62
C SER A 185 33.80 -5.99 -20.88
N LYS A 186 33.71 -4.72 -21.26
CA LYS A 186 34.38 -4.15 -22.45
C LYS A 186 35.89 -4.35 -22.46
N HIS A 187 36.50 -4.34 -21.28
CA HIS A 187 37.95 -4.49 -21.14
C HIS A 187 38.35 -5.88 -20.62
N ASN A 188 37.46 -6.86 -20.63
CA ASN A 188 37.67 -8.22 -20.19
C ASN A 188 38.35 -8.32 -18.79
N ILE A 189 37.93 -7.42 -17.89
CA ILE A 189 38.53 -7.25 -16.54
C ILE A 189 38.30 -8.51 -15.70
N GLU A 190 37.13 -9.13 -15.86
CA GLU A 190 36.70 -10.34 -15.16
C GLU A 190 37.51 -11.61 -15.51
N SER A 191 38.25 -11.61 -16.59
CA SER A 191 39.09 -12.75 -16.97
C SER A 191 40.30 -12.99 -16.04
N SER A 192 40.64 -11.95 -15.23
CA SER A 192 41.77 -12.01 -14.30
C SER A 192 41.27 -12.08 -12.85
N ASP A 193 41.60 -13.22 -12.18
CA ASP A 193 41.32 -13.38 -10.75
C ASP A 193 42.03 -12.37 -9.88
N ALA A 194 43.25 -11.93 -10.29
CA ALA A 194 43.95 -10.83 -9.62
C ALA A 194 43.16 -9.52 -9.69
N ASN A 195 42.60 -9.18 -10.83
CA ASN A 195 41.76 -7.97 -10.98
C ASN A 195 40.48 -8.08 -10.15
N LYS A 196 39.78 -9.19 -10.25
CA LYS A 196 38.59 -9.47 -9.47
C LYS A 196 38.86 -9.32 -7.97
N ARG A 197 39.93 -9.93 -7.47
CA ARG A 197 40.33 -9.81 -6.07
C ARG A 197 40.60 -8.37 -5.66
N ILE A 198 41.43 -7.63 -6.42
CA ILE A 198 41.75 -6.22 -6.10
C ILE A 198 40.50 -5.37 -6.07
N ILE A 199 39.60 -5.55 -7.02
CA ILE A 199 38.34 -4.78 -7.09
C ILE A 199 37.44 -5.13 -5.91
N LEU A 200 37.30 -6.42 -5.58
CA LEU A 200 36.48 -6.85 -4.42
C LEU A 200 37.02 -6.32 -3.10
N GLU A 201 38.35 -6.37 -2.88
CA GLU A 201 38.95 -5.76 -1.69
C GLU A 201 38.67 -4.25 -1.60
N LYS A 202 38.64 -3.54 -2.73
CA LYS A 202 38.33 -2.11 -2.73
C LYS A 202 36.84 -1.83 -2.49
N ILE A 203 35.94 -2.67 -3.03
CA ILE A 203 34.51 -2.61 -2.74
C ILE A 203 34.28 -2.83 -1.23
N CYS A 204 34.90 -3.83 -0.62
CA CYS A 204 34.81 -4.09 0.82
C CYS A 204 35.33 -2.89 1.65
N ARG A 205 36.41 -2.24 1.22
CA ARG A 205 36.97 -1.05 1.90
C ARG A 205 36.13 0.22 1.75
N MET A 206 35.36 0.36 0.67
CA MET A 206 34.46 1.51 0.51
C MET A 206 33.12 1.32 1.23
N THR A 207 32.69 0.07 1.42
CA THR A 207 31.45 -0.28 2.12
C THR A 207 31.56 0.07 3.60
N PRO A 208 30.53 0.68 4.25
CA PRO A 208 30.50 0.93 5.69
C PRO A 208 30.86 -0.32 6.50
N GLN A 209 31.52 -0.14 7.65
CA GLN A 209 32.08 -1.26 8.40
C GLN A 209 31.02 -2.26 8.86
N ASP A 210 29.84 -1.77 9.17
CA ASP A 210 28.67 -2.51 9.63
C ASP A 210 27.75 -2.98 8.50
N ARG A 211 28.20 -2.97 7.25
CA ARG A 211 27.49 -3.46 6.07
C ARG A 211 28.31 -4.50 5.33
N VAL A 212 27.64 -5.45 4.69
CA VAL A 212 28.29 -6.51 3.92
C VAL A 212 28.32 -6.22 2.43
N VAL A 213 29.17 -6.96 1.72
CA VAL A 213 29.24 -6.99 0.26
C VAL A 213 28.76 -8.36 -0.22
N GLN A 214 27.80 -8.40 -1.12
CA GLN A 214 27.32 -9.64 -1.71
C GLN A 214 28.00 -9.89 -3.05
N VAL A 215 28.51 -11.11 -3.27
CA VAL A 215 29.08 -11.56 -4.53
C VAL A 215 28.15 -12.58 -5.19
N ARG A 216 28.18 -12.63 -6.51
CA ARG A 216 27.29 -13.46 -7.33
C ARG A 216 27.51 -14.95 -7.15
N VAL A 217 28.74 -15.36 -6.92
CA VAL A 217 29.12 -16.79 -6.70
C VAL A 217 30.17 -16.89 -5.60
N PRO A 218 30.19 -17.97 -4.80
CA PRO A 218 31.19 -18.19 -3.76
C PRO A 218 32.64 -18.17 -4.29
N ASP A 219 32.89 -18.57 -5.52
CA ASP A 219 34.22 -18.54 -6.14
C ASP A 219 34.85 -17.14 -6.10
N TYR A 220 34.06 -16.07 -6.21
CA TYR A 220 34.60 -14.72 -6.13
C TYR A 220 35.01 -14.34 -4.70
N LYS A 221 34.27 -14.78 -3.68
CA LYS A 221 34.69 -14.66 -2.28
C LYS A 221 35.96 -15.43 -1.99
N ASN A 222 36.09 -16.62 -2.57
CA ASN A 222 37.25 -17.52 -2.37
C ASN A 222 38.53 -16.98 -3.01
N LEU A 223 38.49 -15.90 -3.79
CA LEU A 223 39.69 -15.16 -4.21
C LEU A 223 40.32 -14.34 -3.07
N LEU A 224 39.58 -14.08 -2.01
CA LEU A 224 40.06 -13.33 -0.83
C LEU A 224 40.77 -14.26 0.16
N PRO A 225 41.80 -13.77 0.89
CA PRO A 225 42.36 -14.53 1.99
C PRO A 225 41.30 -14.79 3.08
N LYS A 226 41.16 -16.04 3.51
CA LYS A 226 40.10 -16.46 4.47
C LYS A 226 40.17 -15.73 5.82
N ASP A 227 41.33 -15.30 6.24
CA ASP A 227 41.59 -14.58 7.48
C ASP A 227 41.40 -13.06 7.33
N SER A 228 41.12 -12.55 6.11
CA SER A 228 40.99 -11.13 5.85
C SER A 228 39.65 -10.58 6.32
N GLU A 229 39.63 -9.28 6.64
CA GLU A 229 38.39 -8.53 6.92
C GLU A 229 37.46 -8.57 5.70
N ALA A 230 37.98 -8.44 4.49
CA ALA A 230 37.21 -8.49 3.25
C ALA A 230 36.47 -9.83 3.10
N TYR A 231 37.10 -10.97 3.42
CA TYR A 231 36.47 -12.29 3.39
C TYR A 231 35.26 -12.34 4.36
N ARG A 232 35.47 -11.94 5.60
CA ARG A 232 34.43 -11.91 6.64
C ARG A 232 33.27 -10.94 6.33
N LYS A 233 33.51 -9.94 5.49
CA LYS A 233 32.55 -8.94 5.08
C LYS A 233 31.80 -9.31 3.80
N THR A 234 32.16 -10.41 3.13
CA THR A 234 31.57 -10.84 1.86
C THR A 234 30.52 -11.92 2.07
N SER A 235 29.31 -11.69 1.57
CA SER A 235 28.16 -12.59 1.53
C SER A 235 27.81 -12.97 0.09
N PHE A 236 26.59 -13.47 -0.15
CA PHE A 236 26.20 -14.09 -1.40
C PHE A 236 24.91 -13.47 -1.99
N HIS A 237 24.86 -13.52 -3.31
CA HIS A 237 23.70 -13.19 -4.13
C HIS A 237 23.64 -14.20 -5.29
N ASP A 238 22.60 -15.03 -5.33
CA ASP A 238 22.42 -16.02 -6.38
C ASP A 238 21.35 -15.53 -7.37
N ASP A 239 21.70 -15.36 -8.63
CA ASP A 239 20.80 -14.93 -9.71
C ASP A 239 20.27 -16.06 -10.59
N PHE A 240 20.52 -17.33 -10.22
CA PHE A 240 20.07 -18.53 -10.91
C PHE A 240 19.43 -19.57 -9.99
N ILE A 241 18.77 -19.15 -8.94
CA ILE A 241 18.20 -20.05 -7.93
C ILE A 241 17.25 -21.09 -8.54
N VAL A 242 17.33 -22.34 -8.09
CA VAL A 242 16.54 -23.54 -8.46
C VAL A 242 16.64 -24.08 -9.88
N VAL A 243 17.51 -23.55 -10.71
CA VAL A 243 17.67 -24.01 -12.11
C VAL A 243 18.86 -24.95 -12.30
N ASP A 244 19.31 -25.58 -11.25
CA ASP A 244 20.42 -26.51 -11.20
C ASP A 244 20.05 -27.91 -11.74
N PRO A 245 21.06 -28.64 -12.27
CA PRO A 245 22.41 -28.16 -12.60
C PRO A 245 22.37 -27.39 -13.93
N HIS A 246 22.79 -26.13 -13.93
CA HIS A 246 22.94 -25.34 -15.16
C HIS A 246 24.33 -24.70 -15.21
N ARG A 247 24.88 -24.48 -16.42
CA ARG A 247 26.22 -23.91 -16.61
C ARG A 247 26.42 -22.52 -16.01
N TRP A 248 25.33 -21.81 -15.70
CA TRP A 248 25.36 -20.46 -15.13
C TRP A 248 24.98 -20.40 -13.64
N ASP A 249 24.61 -21.53 -13.04
CA ASP A 249 24.23 -21.60 -11.62
C ASP A 249 25.39 -21.41 -10.63
N GLY A 250 26.63 -21.29 -11.13
CA GLY A 250 27.79 -21.11 -10.26
C GLY A 250 28.11 -22.34 -9.39
N ASN A 251 27.56 -23.53 -9.70
CA ASN A 251 27.59 -24.74 -8.88
C ASN A 251 27.02 -24.50 -7.46
N MET A 252 25.90 -23.77 -7.35
CA MET A 252 25.25 -23.43 -6.09
C MET A 252 24.03 -24.30 -5.78
N HIS A 253 23.94 -25.50 -6.33
CA HIS A 253 22.89 -26.47 -6.05
C HIS A 253 23.26 -27.48 -4.97
N GLU A 254 22.27 -28.11 -4.34
CA GLU A 254 22.45 -29.06 -3.25
C GLU A 254 23.44 -30.19 -3.65
N GLY A 255 24.44 -30.41 -2.81
CA GLY A 255 25.49 -31.37 -3.02
C GLY A 255 26.78 -30.82 -3.65
N THR A 256 26.88 -29.51 -3.85
CA THR A 256 28.12 -28.87 -4.31
C THR A 256 28.82 -28.12 -3.18
N PRO A 257 30.15 -27.91 -3.24
CA PRO A 257 30.87 -27.14 -2.24
C PRO A 257 30.44 -25.71 -2.09
N ASN A 258 29.97 -25.06 -3.18
CA ASN A 258 29.49 -23.69 -3.15
C ASN A 258 28.15 -23.58 -2.41
N PHE A 259 27.25 -24.55 -2.63
CA PHE A 259 26.00 -24.63 -1.86
C PHE A 259 26.29 -24.82 -0.36
N ASP A 260 27.16 -25.80 -0.02
CA ASP A 260 27.53 -26.05 1.38
C ASP A 260 28.14 -24.81 2.04
N GLN A 261 28.93 -24.03 1.31
CA GLN A 261 29.52 -22.79 1.79
C GLN A 261 28.42 -21.71 2.07
N ILE A 262 27.44 -21.58 1.19
CA ILE A 262 26.30 -20.62 1.40
C ILE A 262 25.50 -21.06 2.62
N VAL A 263 25.19 -22.34 2.77
CA VAL A 263 24.46 -22.89 3.93
C VAL A 263 25.21 -22.63 5.24
N GLU A 264 26.54 -22.78 5.26
CA GLU A 264 27.35 -22.55 6.45
C GLU A 264 27.47 -21.06 6.81
N GLU A 265 27.73 -20.21 5.83
CA GLU A 265 28.07 -18.80 6.03
C GLU A 265 26.82 -17.90 6.02
N GLY A 266 25.76 -18.26 5.29
CA GLY A 266 24.51 -17.50 5.18
C GLY A 266 23.74 -17.33 6.50
N ALA A 267 24.01 -18.21 7.48
CA ALA A 267 23.48 -18.04 8.83
C ALA A 267 23.94 -16.75 9.51
N PHE A 268 25.06 -16.15 9.08
CA PHE A 268 25.70 -15.00 9.73
C PHE A 268 25.72 -13.74 8.88
N MET A 269 25.19 -13.79 7.66
CA MET A 269 25.22 -12.68 6.70
C MET A 269 23.96 -12.68 5.84
N PRO A 270 23.43 -11.52 5.41
CA PRO A 270 22.28 -11.47 4.53
C PRO A 270 22.59 -12.12 3.18
N VAL A 271 21.80 -13.10 2.79
CA VAL A 271 21.81 -13.75 1.46
C VAL A 271 20.63 -13.24 0.65
N ASP A 272 20.86 -12.94 -0.61
CA ASP A 272 19.85 -12.47 -1.56
C ASP A 272 19.88 -13.34 -2.83
N GLY A 273 18.84 -13.25 -3.63
CA GLY A 273 18.83 -13.93 -4.92
C GLY A 273 17.68 -13.53 -5.82
N GLU A 274 17.71 -14.13 -6.99
CA GLU A 274 16.68 -13.95 -8.01
C GLU A 274 16.53 -15.20 -8.86
N LEU A 275 15.34 -15.36 -9.43
CA LEU A 275 15.08 -16.40 -10.43
C LEU A 275 15.62 -15.94 -11.77
N PRO A 276 16.11 -16.85 -12.61
CA PRO A 276 16.60 -16.51 -13.94
C PRO A 276 15.53 -15.80 -14.75
N TRP A 277 15.91 -14.73 -15.44
CA TRP A 277 15.02 -14.03 -16.35
C TRP A 277 14.78 -14.83 -17.62
N GLY A 278 13.53 -14.91 -18.10
CA GLY A 278 13.22 -15.54 -19.38
C GLY A 278 13.46 -17.05 -19.45
N THR A 279 13.27 -17.77 -18.35
CA THR A 279 13.62 -19.20 -18.21
C THR A 279 13.18 -20.10 -19.39
N TRP A 280 12.00 -19.83 -19.99
CA TRP A 280 11.50 -20.63 -21.10
C TRP A 280 12.27 -20.39 -22.41
N SER A 281 12.56 -19.13 -22.76
CA SER A 281 13.31 -18.83 -23.98
C SER A 281 14.76 -19.29 -23.90
N MET A 282 15.41 -19.08 -22.74
CA MET A 282 16.81 -19.51 -22.54
C MET A 282 16.99 -21.02 -22.63
N ASN A 283 16.08 -21.82 -22.11
CA ASN A 283 16.13 -23.27 -22.22
C ASN A 283 15.91 -23.77 -23.64
N LYS A 284 15.02 -23.12 -24.39
CA LYS A 284 14.80 -23.45 -25.78
C LYS A 284 16.05 -23.19 -26.63
N GLU A 285 16.76 -22.10 -26.36
CA GLU A 285 18.05 -21.79 -26.99
C GLU A 285 19.15 -22.79 -26.64
N ASN A 286 19.10 -23.38 -25.42
CA ASN A 286 20.03 -24.40 -24.96
C ASN A 286 19.61 -25.84 -25.35
N GLY A 287 18.55 -26.02 -26.11
CA GLY A 287 18.08 -27.33 -26.58
C GLY A 287 17.16 -28.08 -25.61
N ASP A 288 16.78 -27.47 -24.50
CA ASP A 288 15.80 -28.04 -23.57
C ASP A 288 14.38 -27.61 -23.98
N ALA A 289 13.63 -28.49 -24.59
CA ALA A 289 12.27 -28.23 -25.08
C ALA A 289 11.25 -27.95 -23.98
N ASN A 290 11.56 -28.28 -22.72
CA ASN A 290 10.61 -28.18 -21.60
C ASN A 290 10.75 -26.92 -20.76
N GLY A 291 11.83 -26.14 -20.92
CA GLY A 291 12.11 -24.97 -20.09
C GLY A 291 12.45 -25.33 -18.63
N TRP A 292 12.82 -24.34 -17.81
CA TRP A 292 13.09 -24.53 -16.40
C TRP A 292 11.80 -24.34 -15.59
N ILE A 293 11.35 -25.41 -14.97
CA ILE A 293 10.19 -25.33 -14.06
C ILE A 293 10.66 -24.70 -12.76
N ILE A 294 10.03 -23.58 -12.39
CA ILE A 294 10.28 -22.89 -11.12
C ILE A 294 9.41 -23.53 -10.03
N ASP A 295 9.92 -24.62 -9.45
CA ASP A 295 9.18 -25.34 -8.40
C ASP A 295 9.18 -24.59 -7.07
N GLY A 296 7.99 -24.18 -6.60
CA GLY A 296 7.83 -23.38 -5.39
C GLY A 296 8.23 -24.12 -4.11
N LYS A 297 8.08 -25.45 -4.04
CA LYS A 297 8.50 -26.24 -2.86
C LYS A 297 10.01 -26.41 -2.83
N LYS A 298 10.62 -26.72 -3.98
CA LYS A 298 12.07 -26.80 -4.13
C LYS A 298 12.70 -25.45 -3.76
N THR A 299 12.16 -24.35 -4.31
CA THR A 299 12.64 -23.01 -4.01
C THR A 299 12.52 -22.68 -2.52
N ALA A 300 11.35 -22.90 -1.91
CA ALA A 300 11.15 -22.65 -0.49
C ALA A 300 12.15 -23.40 0.38
N ARG A 301 12.49 -24.65 0.03
CA ARG A 301 13.48 -25.44 0.71
C ARG A 301 14.89 -24.87 0.56
N GLN A 302 15.30 -24.51 -0.64
CA GLN A 302 16.62 -23.92 -0.91
C GLN A 302 16.80 -22.60 -0.18
N LEU A 303 15.80 -21.69 -0.27
CA LEU A 303 15.79 -20.41 0.45
C LEU A 303 15.96 -20.59 1.97
N PHE A 304 15.33 -21.63 2.51
CA PHE A 304 15.45 -21.97 3.94
C PHE A 304 16.85 -22.48 4.29
N LEU A 305 17.39 -23.43 3.52
CA LEU A 305 18.70 -24.03 3.80
C LEU A 305 19.85 -23.02 3.71
N GLU A 306 19.79 -22.11 2.75
CA GLU A 306 20.80 -21.08 2.49
C GLU A 306 20.53 -19.77 3.25
N HIS A 307 19.56 -19.73 4.17
CA HIS A 307 19.24 -18.59 5.04
C HIS A 307 18.89 -17.28 4.31
N TYR A 308 18.13 -17.36 3.25
CA TYR A 308 17.80 -16.20 2.44
C TYR A 308 17.09 -15.10 3.23
N THR A 309 17.59 -13.89 3.10
CA THR A 309 17.02 -12.66 3.64
C THR A 309 16.01 -12.05 2.69
N SER A 310 16.29 -12.09 1.39
CA SER A 310 15.48 -11.50 0.35
C SER A 310 15.52 -12.28 -0.96
N LEU A 311 14.49 -12.04 -1.81
CA LEU A 311 14.36 -12.63 -3.15
C LEU A 311 13.69 -11.63 -4.07
N SER A 312 14.14 -11.53 -5.33
CA SER A 312 13.49 -10.70 -6.34
C SER A 312 12.05 -11.17 -6.61
N VAL A 313 11.10 -10.23 -6.58
CA VAL A 313 9.73 -10.48 -7.03
C VAL A 313 9.53 -10.13 -8.51
N ILE A 314 10.51 -9.41 -9.10
CA ILE A 314 10.42 -8.92 -10.48
C ILE A 314 10.65 -10.06 -11.48
N HIS A 315 11.69 -10.85 -11.25
CA HIS A 315 12.06 -11.95 -12.14
C HIS A 315 10.98 -13.04 -12.14
N ASN A 316 10.48 -13.36 -13.31
CA ASN A 316 9.46 -14.39 -13.53
C ASN A 316 8.13 -14.24 -12.76
N TYR A 317 7.83 -13.06 -12.22
CA TYR A 317 6.54 -12.82 -11.58
C TYR A 317 5.38 -12.85 -12.58
N LYS A 318 5.58 -12.21 -13.74
CA LYS A 318 4.66 -12.22 -14.89
C LYS A 318 5.44 -12.21 -16.20
N GLU A 319 6.04 -13.31 -16.56
CA GLU A 319 6.72 -13.38 -17.84
C GLU A 319 5.70 -13.43 -18.98
N ARG A 320 5.82 -12.49 -19.94
CA ARG A 320 4.94 -12.43 -21.11
C ARG A 320 5.14 -13.67 -21.98
N GLY A 321 4.08 -14.44 -22.16
CA GLY A 321 4.05 -15.61 -23.05
C GLY A 321 4.69 -16.88 -22.50
N ALA A 322 5.23 -16.89 -21.29
CA ALA A 322 5.64 -18.11 -20.62
C ALA A 322 4.43 -18.86 -20.04
N PRO A 323 4.40 -20.20 -20.07
CA PRO A 323 3.44 -20.97 -19.30
C PRO A 323 3.57 -20.66 -17.81
N ASP A 324 2.46 -20.66 -17.06
CA ASP A 324 2.42 -20.30 -15.63
C ASP A 324 3.45 -21.06 -14.78
N LYS A 325 3.73 -22.33 -15.12
CA LYS A 325 4.73 -23.16 -14.42
C LYS A 325 6.17 -22.66 -14.48
N TYR A 326 6.47 -21.68 -15.31
CA TYR A 326 7.78 -21.01 -15.41
C TYR A 326 7.79 -19.63 -14.72
N SER A 327 6.77 -19.32 -13.94
CA SER A 327 6.58 -18.05 -13.26
C SER A 327 6.35 -18.26 -11.78
N MET A 328 6.72 -17.29 -10.96
CA MET A 328 6.36 -17.25 -9.53
C MET A 328 4.84 -17.27 -9.29
N MET A 329 4.03 -16.91 -10.29
CA MET A 329 2.56 -17.03 -10.21
C MET A 329 2.12 -18.48 -10.03
N TYR A 330 2.86 -19.45 -10.55
CA TYR A 330 2.61 -20.87 -10.35
C TYR A 330 2.73 -21.30 -8.88
N TRP A 331 3.53 -20.57 -8.08
CA TRP A 331 3.65 -20.83 -6.65
C TRP A 331 2.33 -20.55 -5.89
N LYS A 332 1.48 -19.65 -6.43
CA LYS A 332 0.14 -19.38 -5.86
C LYS A 332 -0.82 -20.55 -6.08
N GLU A 333 -0.57 -21.38 -7.09
CA GLU A 333 -1.32 -22.60 -7.39
C GLU A 333 -0.66 -23.87 -6.82
N THR A 334 0.58 -23.76 -6.32
CA THR A 334 1.34 -24.88 -5.75
C THR A 334 1.00 -25.02 -4.25
N PRO A 335 0.23 -26.04 -3.84
CA PRO A 335 -0.12 -26.22 -2.45
C PRO A 335 1.09 -26.65 -1.63
N ILE A 336 1.20 -26.09 -0.42
CA ILE A 336 2.17 -26.53 0.59
C ILE A 336 1.42 -27.00 1.82
N SER A 337 1.86 -28.08 2.47
CA SER A 337 1.18 -28.64 3.61
C SER A 337 2.04 -28.64 4.87
N GLU A 338 1.40 -28.70 6.03
CA GLU A 338 2.07 -28.80 7.33
C GLU A 338 2.94 -30.05 7.42
N GLU A 339 2.47 -31.19 6.87
CA GLU A 339 3.18 -32.45 6.85
C GLU A 339 4.47 -32.36 6.03
N TYR A 340 4.40 -31.72 4.83
CA TYR A 340 5.59 -31.49 3.99
C TYR A 340 6.62 -30.64 4.74
N LEU A 341 6.21 -29.54 5.38
CA LEU A 341 7.12 -28.67 6.12
C LEU A 341 7.77 -29.40 7.30
N LYS A 342 7.01 -30.20 8.04
CA LYS A 342 7.52 -31.01 9.15
C LYS A 342 8.48 -32.09 8.67
N GLU A 343 8.16 -32.81 7.58
CA GLU A 343 9.05 -33.78 6.96
C GLU A 343 10.40 -33.17 6.54
N LYS A 344 10.37 -31.95 6.02
CA LYS A 344 11.55 -31.22 5.59
C LYS A 344 12.21 -30.38 6.68
N HIS A 345 11.72 -30.46 7.91
CA HIS A 345 12.15 -29.67 9.07
C HIS A 345 12.14 -28.15 8.84
N MET A 346 11.23 -27.68 8.00
CA MET A 346 11.09 -26.25 7.67
C MET A 346 10.25 -25.54 8.73
N PRO A 347 10.51 -24.26 9.02
CA PRO A 347 9.82 -23.52 10.08
C PRO A 347 8.33 -23.35 9.82
N VAL A 348 7.52 -23.56 10.83
CA VAL A 348 6.08 -23.34 10.77
C VAL A 348 5.53 -23.01 12.17
N SER A 349 4.59 -22.07 12.25
CA SER A 349 3.85 -21.74 13.45
C SER A 349 2.67 -22.71 13.66
N ASP A 350 2.31 -22.99 14.89
CA ASP A 350 1.23 -23.94 15.21
C ASP A 350 -0.14 -23.57 14.62
N GLY A 351 -0.39 -22.28 14.40
CA GLY A 351 -1.64 -21.78 13.82
C GLY A 351 -1.60 -21.56 12.30
N TYR A 352 -0.46 -21.73 11.65
CA TYR A 352 -0.27 -21.31 10.25
C TYR A 352 -1.24 -21.95 9.27
N PHE A 353 -1.60 -23.21 9.48
CA PHE A 353 -2.57 -23.98 8.68
C PHE A 353 -3.95 -24.09 9.32
N ARG A 354 -4.29 -23.23 10.28
CA ARG A 354 -5.56 -23.26 11.00
C ARG A 354 -6.30 -21.93 10.93
N LYS A 355 -7.61 -22.00 11.04
CA LYS A 355 -8.49 -20.85 11.26
C LYS A 355 -8.96 -20.79 12.71
N HIS A 356 -9.56 -19.66 13.11
CA HIS A 356 -10.10 -19.46 14.46
C HIS A 356 -11.17 -20.46 14.86
N ASP A 357 -11.93 -21.01 13.91
CA ASP A 357 -12.93 -22.05 14.14
C ASP A 357 -12.33 -23.47 14.29
N GLY A 358 -10.99 -23.59 14.22
CA GLY A 358 -10.26 -24.84 14.26
C GLY A 358 -10.20 -25.60 12.95
N SER A 359 -10.82 -25.11 11.89
CA SER A 359 -10.76 -25.74 10.56
C SER A 359 -9.37 -25.58 9.92
N ALA A 360 -9.02 -26.55 9.06
CA ALA A 360 -7.77 -26.48 8.29
C ALA A 360 -7.85 -25.39 7.21
N ALA A 361 -6.72 -24.71 6.98
CA ALA A 361 -6.55 -23.75 5.92
C ALA A 361 -5.56 -24.28 4.88
N GLN A 362 -5.84 -24.04 3.63
CA GLN A 362 -4.90 -24.29 2.55
C GLN A 362 -3.90 -23.13 2.45
N ARG A 363 -2.63 -23.45 2.19
CA ARG A 363 -1.56 -22.51 1.92
C ARG A 363 -0.87 -22.89 0.62
N ASN A 364 -0.26 -21.92 -0.03
CA ASN A 364 0.53 -22.14 -1.24
C ASN A 364 2.00 -21.75 -1.02
N ALA A 365 2.86 -22.15 -1.95
CA ALA A 365 4.28 -21.93 -1.83
C ALA A 365 4.67 -20.43 -1.85
N PHE A 366 3.92 -19.59 -2.60
CA PHE A 366 4.16 -18.15 -2.64
C PHE A 366 3.92 -17.49 -1.27
N GLU A 367 2.79 -17.81 -0.62
CA GLU A 367 2.48 -17.29 0.71
C GLU A 367 3.52 -17.75 1.73
N TYR A 368 3.93 -19.01 1.66
CA TYR A 368 4.92 -19.55 2.59
C TYR A 368 6.28 -18.84 2.43
N VAL A 369 6.78 -18.67 1.20
CA VAL A 369 8.04 -17.94 0.94
C VAL A 369 7.91 -16.49 1.39
N ARG A 370 6.84 -15.77 1.00
CA ARG A 370 6.58 -14.39 1.42
C ARG A 370 6.65 -14.23 2.95
N ASP A 371 6.03 -15.16 3.66
CA ASP A 371 5.87 -15.07 5.10
C ASP A 371 7.16 -15.41 5.86
N HIS A 372 8.01 -16.31 5.33
CA HIS A 372 9.17 -16.85 6.05
C HIS A 372 10.52 -16.34 5.52
N LEU A 373 10.57 -15.70 4.36
CA LEU A 373 11.78 -15.12 3.79
C LEU A 373 12.35 -14.03 4.72
N GLY A 374 13.63 -14.14 5.10
CA GLY A 374 14.23 -13.32 6.15
C GLY A 374 13.81 -13.77 7.55
N TYR A 375 13.69 -12.86 8.49
CA TYR A 375 13.26 -13.15 9.87
C TYR A 375 11.73 -13.08 10.03
N ARG A 376 11.19 -13.85 11.00
CA ARG A 376 9.78 -13.85 11.39
C ARG A 376 9.67 -14.10 12.89
N LEU A 377 9.67 -13.03 13.68
CA LEU A 377 9.67 -13.11 15.14
C LEU A 377 8.26 -13.43 15.66
N GLU A 378 8.11 -14.53 16.38
CA GLU A 378 6.86 -14.98 17.00
C GLU A 378 7.04 -15.03 18.51
N LEU A 379 6.36 -14.16 19.24
CA LEU A 379 6.39 -14.11 20.70
C LEU A 379 5.63 -15.33 21.25
N GLN A 380 6.15 -15.93 22.35
CA GLN A 380 5.60 -17.13 22.94
C GLN A 380 4.95 -16.87 24.29
N GLU A 381 5.66 -16.26 25.22
CA GLU A 381 5.17 -15.99 26.56
C GLU A 381 5.85 -14.75 27.16
N LEU A 382 5.07 -13.90 27.82
CA LEU A 382 5.58 -12.84 28.70
C LEU A 382 5.41 -13.25 30.16
N GLN A 383 6.51 -13.26 30.90
CA GLN A 383 6.52 -13.38 32.36
C GLN A 383 6.77 -12.01 32.98
N ILE A 384 5.95 -11.65 33.96
CA ILE A 384 6.04 -10.39 34.70
C ILE A 384 6.21 -10.73 36.18
N ASP A 385 7.35 -10.35 36.77
CA ASP A 385 7.61 -10.42 38.20
C ASP A 385 7.57 -9.01 38.79
N THR A 386 6.66 -8.78 39.75
CA THR A 386 6.48 -7.46 40.34
C THR A 386 7.26 -7.35 41.65
N LEU A 387 8.14 -6.37 41.77
CA LEU A 387 8.87 -6.03 42.99
C LEU A 387 8.30 -4.74 43.59
N LYS A 388 7.96 -4.77 44.89
CA LYS A 388 7.61 -3.55 45.63
C LYS A 388 8.88 -2.85 46.08
N HIS A 389 9.08 -1.64 45.62
CA HIS A 389 10.10 -0.73 46.13
C HIS A 389 9.48 0.42 46.89
N THR A 390 10.22 1.06 47.81
CA THR A 390 9.70 2.15 48.66
C THR A 390 9.10 3.31 47.86
N ASP A 391 9.64 3.60 46.67
CA ASP A 391 9.25 4.78 45.87
C ASP A 391 8.68 4.49 44.47
N ASN A 392 8.80 3.26 43.97
CA ASN A 392 8.38 2.87 42.63
C ASN A 392 7.85 1.44 42.58
N HIS A 393 7.00 1.09 41.56
CA HIS A 393 6.71 -0.26 41.19
C HIS A 393 7.68 -0.70 40.07
N ILE A 394 8.43 -1.76 40.29
CA ILE A 394 9.37 -2.33 39.33
C ILE A 394 8.77 -3.63 38.80
N LEU A 395 8.63 -3.69 37.48
CA LEU A 395 8.22 -4.91 36.77
C LEU A 395 9.47 -5.50 36.09
N ASN A 396 9.89 -6.68 36.53
CA ASN A 396 10.87 -7.47 35.81
C ASN A 396 10.17 -8.28 34.74
N LEU A 397 10.61 -8.09 33.50
CA LEU A 397 9.98 -8.71 32.32
C LEU A 397 10.93 -9.75 31.74
N SER A 398 10.36 -10.91 31.38
CA SER A 398 11.04 -11.95 30.62
C SER A 398 10.11 -12.39 29.50
N LEU A 399 10.46 -12.07 28.27
CA LEU A 399 9.66 -12.35 27.07
C LEU A 399 10.38 -13.38 26.20
N THR A 400 9.73 -14.51 25.94
CA THR A 400 10.26 -15.54 25.04
C THR A 400 9.72 -15.39 23.64
N LEU A 401 10.57 -15.68 22.64
CA LEU A 401 10.21 -15.67 21.23
C LEU A 401 10.93 -16.78 20.45
N ILE A 402 10.39 -17.12 19.29
CA ILE A 402 10.99 -17.98 18.28
C ILE A 402 11.09 -17.19 16.98
N ASN A 403 12.19 -17.30 16.27
CA ASN A 403 12.27 -16.80 14.90
C ASN A 403 11.82 -17.91 13.94
N ARG A 404 10.67 -17.74 13.29
CA ARG A 404 10.09 -18.67 12.32
C ARG A 404 10.51 -18.37 10.88
N GLY A 405 11.41 -17.40 10.66
CA GLY A 405 11.94 -17.07 9.33
C GLY A 405 13.05 -17.99 8.86
N PHE A 406 13.57 -17.73 7.67
CA PHE A 406 14.69 -18.47 7.10
C PHE A 406 16.05 -17.93 7.59
N SER A 407 16.08 -16.67 8.03
CA SER A 407 17.28 -15.93 8.37
C SER A 407 17.09 -15.15 9.69
N THR A 408 18.14 -14.47 10.13
CA THR A 408 18.10 -13.56 11.30
C THR A 408 18.10 -12.10 10.86
N LEU A 409 18.19 -11.18 11.82
CA LEU A 409 18.46 -9.75 11.59
C LEU A 409 19.97 -9.56 11.52
N PHE A 410 20.44 -8.69 10.61
CA PHE A 410 21.89 -8.46 10.44
C PHE A 410 22.32 -7.05 10.79
N ASN A 411 21.43 -6.06 10.64
CA ASN A 411 21.68 -4.70 11.11
C ASN A 411 21.22 -4.54 12.57
N GLU A 412 21.69 -3.50 13.22
CA GLU A 412 21.35 -3.21 14.60
C GLU A 412 19.88 -2.79 14.73
N HIS A 413 19.14 -3.48 15.58
CA HIS A 413 17.77 -3.12 16.00
C HIS A 413 17.69 -3.18 17.51
N PRO A 414 17.79 -2.04 18.22
CA PRO A 414 17.66 -2.03 19.66
C PRO A 414 16.26 -2.47 20.09
N VAL A 415 16.17 -3.15 21.23
CA VAL A 415 14.91 -3.71 21.72
C VAL A 415 14.51 -3.01 23.00
N TYR A 416 13.33 -2.43 23.03
CA TYR A 416 12.77 -1.73 24.18
C TYR A 416 11.49 -2.39 24.67
N PHE A 417 11.33 -2.48 26.00
CA PHE A 417 10.00 -2.46 26.56
C PHE A 417 9.53 -1.00 26.66
N VAL A 418 8.25 -0.76 26.41
CA VAL A 418 7.68 0.58 26.44
C VAL A 418 6.38 0.64 27.22
N LEU A 419 6.14 1.76 27.89
CA LEU A 419 4.83 2.11 28.46
C LEU A 419 4.22 3.23 27.64
N VAL A 420 2.95 3.05 27.24
CA VAL A 420 2.17 4.07 26.56
C VAL A 420 1.01 4.44 27.47
N ASP A 421 0.92 5.73 27.87
CA ASP A 421 -0.15 6.24 28.72
C ASP A 421 -1.43 6.59 27.94
N GLU A 422 -2.47 7.06 28.63
CA GLU A 422 -3.75 7.47 28.06
C GLU A 422 -3.62 8.68 27.11
N HIS A 423 -2.54 9.48 27.23
CA HIS A 423 -2.23 10.61 26.37
C HIS A 423 -1.30 10.25 25.22
N ASN A 424 -1.07 8.94 24.97
CA ASN A 424 -0.15 8.40 23.97
C ASN A 424 1.32 8.81 24.16
N GLN A 425 1.73 9.20 25.39
CA GLN A 425 3.13 9.43 25.70
C GLN A 425 3.84 8.09 25.86
N VAL A 426 4.97 7.93 25.19
CA VAL A 426 5.77 6.70 25.21
C VAL A 426 6.97 6.88 26.13
N LYS A 427 7.14 5.95 27.08
CA LYS A 427 8.34 5.84 27.90
C LYS A 427 9.09 4.58 27.57
N GLU A 428 10.35 4.72 27.21
CA GLU A 428 11.22 3.66 26.68
C GLU A 428 12.11 3.06 27.76
N PHE A 429 12.31 1.74 27.73
CA PHE A 429 13.19 1.00 28.63
C PHE A 429 14.01 0.02 27.78
N LEU A 430 15.28 0.37 27.52
CA LEU A 430 16.17 -0.45 26.73
C LEU A 430 16.41 -1.80 27.41
N THR A 431 16.38 -2.88 26.64
CA THR A 431 16.68 -4.24 27.09
C THR A 431 18.15 -4.58 26.79
N ASN A 432 18.58 -5.78 27.17
CA ASN A 432 19.89 -6.34 26.83
C ASN A 432 19.84 -7.27 25.60
N ALA A 433 18.78 -7.27 24.85
CA ALA A 433 18.61 -8.17 23.72
C ALA A 433 19.48 -7.73 22.54
N ASP A 434 20.13 -8.70 21.93
CA ASP A 434 20.85 -8.57 20.67
C ASP A 434 20.03 -9.29 19.57
N THR A 435 19.43 -8.51 18.67
CA THR A 435 18.59 -9.06 17.60
C THR A 435 19.35 -9.90 16.58
N ASN A 436 20.65 -9.71 16.40
CA ASN A 436 21.48 -10.52 15.53
C ASN A 436 21.60 -11.97 16.05
N SER A 437 21.41 -12.17 17.35
CA SER A 437 21.39 -13.50 17.97
C SER A 437 20.08 -14.28 17.77
N PHE A 438 19.03 -13.66 17.19
CA PHE A 438 17.73 -14.31 17.00
C PHE A 438 17.72 -15.28 15.82
N GLN A 439 18.65 -16.23 15.84
CA GLN A 439 18.73 -17.30 14.84
C GLN A 439 17.47 -18.18 14.86
N PRO A 440 16.97 -18.66 13.71
CA PRO A 440 15.84 -19.58 13.65
C PRO A 440 16.16 -20.92 14.29
N TYR A 441 17.38 -21.41 14.11
CA TYR A 441 17.93 -22.62 14.73
C TYR A 441 19.45 -22.45 14.93
N ARG A 442 20.09 -23.35 15.66
CA ARG A 442 21.54 -23.28 15.85
C ARG A 442 22.25 -23.50 14.53
N PRO A 443 23.11 -22.58 14.07
CA PRO A 443 23.89 -22.78 12.85
C PRO A 443 24.66 -24.12 12.89
N GLY A 444 24.55 -24.90 11.79
CA GLY A 444 25.08 -26.23 11.68
C GLY A 444 24.21 -27.35 12.30
N ASP A 445 23.10 -27.05 12.92
CA ASP A 445 22.11 -28.07 13.38
C ASP A 445 21.31 -28.61 12.19
N LYS A 446 21.58 -29.84 11.79
CA LYS A 446 20.86 -30.51 10.68
C LYS A 446 19.46 -31.00 11.07
N THR A 447 19.07 -30.89 12.33
CA THR A 447 17.70 -31.18 12.78
C THR A 447 16.81 -29.96 12.70
N TYR A 448 17.40 -28.78 12.52
CA TYR A 448 16.72 -27.47 12.42
C TYR A 448 15.76 -27.20 13.59
N THR A 449 16.19 -27.61 14.79
CA THR A 449 15.39 -27.42 16.01
C THR A 449 15.23 -25.92 16.31
N PRO A 450 13.99 -25.39 16.39
CA PRO A 450 13.76 -23.97 16.65
C PRO A 450 14.40 -23.51 17.98
N LEU A 451 15.08 -22.37 17.94
CA LEU A 451 15.66 -21.75 19.15
C LEU A 451 14.65 -20.85 19.84
N ILE A 452 14.58 -21.01 21.16
CA ILE A 452 13.82 -20.09 22.02
C ILE A 452 14.76 -19.01 22.53
N HIS A 453 14.46 -17.78 22.19
CA HIS A 453 15.19 -16.58 22.63
C HIS A 453 14.45 -15.90 23.77
N THR A 454 15.19 -15.25 24.68
CA THR A 454 14.61 -14.57 25.84
C THR A 454 15.09 -13.12 25.90
N ILE A 455 14.14 -12.18 25.84
CA ILE A 455 14.35 -10.76 26.09
C ILE A 455 14.08 -10.48 27.57
N LYS A 456 15.04 -9.92 28.28
CA LYS A 456 14.88 -9.51 29.67
C LYS A 456 15.02 -8.01 29.83
N GLY A 457 14.23 -7.42 30.71
CA GLY A 457 14.31 -5.98 30.99
C GLY A 457 13.47 -5.60 32.20
N GLN A 458 13.61 -4.34 32.58
CA GLN A 458 12.89 -3.76 33.71
C GLN A 458 12.06 -2.56 33.25
N VAL A 459 10.84 -2.45 33.73
CA VAL A 459 9.97 -1.31 33.55
C VAL A 459 9.65 -0.69 34.92
N THR A 460 9.80 0.61 35.05
CA THR A 460 9.56 1.32 36.30
C THR A 460 8.36 2.26 36.17
N LEU A 461 7.37 2.05 37.03
CA LEU A 461 6.20 2.90 37.19
C LEU A 461 6.36 3.75 38.45
N PRO A 462 6.23 5.11 38.43
CA PRO A 462 6.19 5.92 39.62
C PRO A 462 5.04 5.53 40.56
N LYS A 463 5.16 5.69 41.88
CA LYS A 463 4.06 5.46 42.82
C LYS A 463 2.84 6.37 42.56
N THR A 464 3.07 7.52 41.96
CA THR A 464 2.04 8.47 41.53
C THR A 464 1.36 8.07 40.21
N ALA A 465 1.83 6.99 39.53
CA ALA A 465 1.20 6.51 38.31
C ALA A 465 -0.25 6.09 38.63
N ASN A 466 -1.16 6.54 37.79
CA ASN A 466 -2.57 6.26 37.86
C ASN A 466 -3.14 6.11 36.45
N GLY A 467 -4.16 5.27 36.26
CA GLY A 467 -4.81 5.07 34.99
C GLY A 467 -4.34 3.83 34.24
N THR A 468 -4.58 3.84 32.94
CA THR A 468 -4.32 2.71 32.05
C THR A 468 -3.04 2.93 31.27
N TYR A 469 -2.15 1.94 31.30
CA TYR A 469 -0.92 1.93 30.50
C TYR A 469 -0.90 0.71 29.57
N LYS A 470 -0.51 0.89 28.32
CA LYS A 470 -0.17 -0.23 27.46
C LYS A 470 1.31 -0.56 27.66
N LEU A 471 1.60 -1.82 28.01
CA LEU A 471 2.97 -2.36 28.01
C LEU A 471 3.24 -2.94 26.62
N GLY A 472 4.31 -2.54 25.97
CA GLY A 472 4.64 -2.94 24.61
C GLY A 472 6.10 -3.34 24.44
N LEU A 473 6.36 -4.01 23.29
CA LEU A 473 7.67 -4.29 22.75
C LEU A 473 7.89 -3.42 21.53
N TRP A 474 8.95 -2.62 21.52
CA TRP A 474 9.35 -1.77 20.42
C TRP A 474 10.75 -2.15 19.95
N ILE A 475 10.85 -2.50 18.66
CA ILE A 475 12.08 -2.91 17.99
C ILE A 475 12.27 -1.99 16.78
N PRO A 476 12.85 -0.78 16.98
CA PRO A 476 13.08 0.17 15.90
C PRO A 476 14.34 -0.15 15.09
N ASP A 477 14.58 0.63 14.06
CA ASP A 477 15.88 0.70 13.37
C ASP A 477 16.95 1.28 14.29
N GLY A 478 18.19 0.79 14.20
CA GLY A 478 19.31 1.26 15.03
C GLY A 478 19.83 2.64 14.63
N SER A 479 19.51 3.14 13.42
CA SER A 479 19.98 4.44 12.99
C SER A 479 19.15 5.58 13.59
N ARG A 480 19.80 6.66 14.02
CA ARG A 480 19.11 7.83 14.59
C ARG A 480 18.10 8.47 13.62
N GLN A 481 18.31 8.35 12.32
CA GLN A 481 17.44 8.96 11.31
C GLN A 481 16.15 8.15 11.13
N LEU A 482 16.16 6.84 11.35
CA LEU A 482 15.04 5.93 11.12
C LEU A 482 14.39 5.42 12.41
N GLN A 483 15.09 5.52 13.55
CA GLN A 483 14.65 4.97 14.83
C GLN A 483 13.22 5.39 15.21
N HIS A 484 12.90 6.65 15.04
CA HIS A 484 11.57 7.20 15.32
C HIS A 484 10.72 7.36 14.05
N LEU A 485 10.74 6.35 13.18
CA LEU A 485 9.82 6.21 12.06
C LEU A 485 9.16 4.83 12.16
N SER A 486 7.88 4.80 12.51
CA SER A 486 7.12 3.55 12.76
C SER A 486 7.21 2.52 11.62
N ARG A 487 7.43 2.99 10.39
CA ARG A 487 7.59 2.15 9.19
C ARG A 487 8.88 1.32 9.15
N PHE A 488 9.85 1.65 10.02
CA PHE A 488 11.08 0.87 10.20
C PHE A 488 11.10 0.08 11.50
N ALA A 489 10.01 0.07 12.26
CA ALA A 489 9.86 -0.78 13.44
C ALA A 489 9.36 -2.17 13.07
N ILE A 490 9.82 -3.17 13.83
CA ILE A 490 9.52 -4.58 13.57
C ILE A 490 8.23 -5.01 14.27
N ARG A 491 7.31 -5.56 13.48
CA ARG A 491 6.08 -6.18 13.95
C ARG A 491 6.28 -7.68 14.16
N CYS A 492 5.85 -8.22 15.30
CA CYS A 492 5.90 -9.64 15.59
C CYS A 492 4.78 -10.42 14.88
N ALA A 493 5.05 -11.69 14.60
CA ALA A 493 4.17 -12.59 13.85
C ALA A 493 3.14 -13.27 14.75
N ASN A 494 2.40 -12.46 15.51
CA ASN A 494 1.37 -12.93 16.44
C ASN A 494 0.00 -12.41 16.01
N GLY A 495 -1.02 -13.27 16.13
CA GLY A 495 -2.39 -12.91 15.82
C GLY A 495 -3.14 -12.22 16.97
N ASP A 496 -2.69 -12.40 18.19
CA ASP A 496 -3.28 -11.88 19.42
C ASP A 496 -2.52 -10.68 20.01
N ILE A 497 -1.50 -10.17 19.31
CA ILE A 497 -0.73 -9.00 19.73
C ILE A 497 -1.09 -7.81 18.83
N PRO A 498 -1.77 -6.79 19.38
CA PRO A 498 -2.11 -5.59 18.63
C PRO A 498 -0.85 -4.81 18.19
N TRP A 499 -0.86 -4.37 16.93
CA TRP A 499 0.13 -3.43 16.42
C TRP A 499 -0.38 -2.01 16.61
N TRP A 500 0.30 -1.23 17.44
CA TRP A 500 -0.05 0.16 17.70
C TRP A 500 0.94 1.12 17.05
N ILE A 501 0.42 2.08 16.30
CA ILE A 501 1.21 3.17 15.71
C ILE A 501 0.85 4.45 16.47
N SER A 502 1.88 5.19 16.94
CA SER A 502 1.63 6.48 17.61
C SER A 502 0.99 7.50 16.67
N PRO A 503 0.18 8.44 17.18
CA PRO A 503 -0.47 9.46 16.34
C PRO A 503 0.51 10.30 15.52
N ASP A 504 1.72 10.54 16.02
CA ASP A 504 2.81 11.25 15.35
C ASP A 504 3.66 10.33 14.44
N ARG A 505 3.29 9.04 14.32
CA ARG A 505 3.99 8.01 13.54
C ARG A 505 5.45 7.75 13.91
N ARG A 506 5.86 8.17 15.09
CA ARG A 506 7.23 7.91 15.58
C ARG A 506 7.42 6.47 16.03
N TYR A 507 6.39 5.84 16.58
CA TYR A 507 6.46 4.50 17.15
C TYR A 507 5.55 3.53 16.45
N GLY A 508 6.05 2.30 16.20
CA GLY A 508 5.28 1.11 15.86
C GLY A 508 5.55 0.07 16.95
N ILE A 509 4.56 -0.27 17.77
CA ILE A 509 4.72 -1.03 19.01
C ILE A 509 3.85 -2.27 18.99
N ASN A 510 4.43 -3.42 19.35
CA ASN A 510 3.71 -4.66 19.64
C ASN A 510 3.15 -4.56 21.08
N ILE A 511 1.84 -4.44 21.25
CA ILE A 511 1.20 -4.27 22.56
C ILE A 511 1.08 -5.61 23.24
N LEU A 512 1.89 -5.84 24.27
CA LEU A 512 1.96 -7.09 25.00
C LEU A 512 0.79 -7.29 25.96
N THR A 513 0.45 -6.24 26.72
CA THR A 513 -0.67 -6.26 27.68
C THR A 513 -1.05 -4.85 28.09
N THR A 514 -2.16 -4.71 28.79
CA THR A 514 -2.61 -3.46 29.39
C THR A 514 -2.48 -3.54 30.92
N LEU A 515 -1.91 -2.49 31.51
CA LEU A 515 -1.74 -2.36 32.94
C LEU A 515 -2.77 -1.37 33.46
N GLN A 516 -3.51 -1.74 34.50
CA GLN A 516 -4.34 -0.83 35.27
C GLN A 516 -3.63 -0.49 36.58
N VAL A 517 -3.36 0.77 36.81
CA VAL A 517 -2.65 1.27 38.00
C VAL A 517 -3.59 2.12 38.80
N PRO A 518 -4.20 1.60 39.92
CA PRO A 518 -5.03 2.40 40.81
C PRO A 518 -4.17 3.23 41.78
N VAL A 519 -4.70 4.37 42.22
CA VAL A 519 -4.07 5.30 43.19
C VAL A 519 -3.68 4.64 44.51
N SER A 520 -4.22 3.46 44.81
CA SER A 520 -3.92 2.66 46.02
C SER A 520 -3.35 1.28 45.65
N SER A 521 -2.10 1.21 45.31
CA SER A 521 -1.18 0.05 45.51
C SER A 521 -1.44 -1.30 44.81
N ALA A 522 -2.34 -1.47 43.84
CA ALA A 522 -2.47 -2.71 43.09
C ALA A 522 -2.44 -2.45 41.57
N VAL A 523 -1.63 -3.21 40.83
CA VAL A 523 -1.60 -3.21 39.36
C VAL A 523 -2.39 -4.44 38.89
N SER A 524 -3.43 -4.27 38.06
CA SER A 524 -4.14 -5.37 37.41
C SER A 524 -3.72 -5.51 35.94
N PHE A 525 -3.72 -6.74 35.47
CA PHE A 525 -3.38 -7.05 34.08
C PHE A 525 -4.64 -7.55 33.37
N SER A 526 -4.94 -7.00 32.21
CA SER A 526 -5.94 -7.57 31.31
C SER A 526 -5.25 -8.01 30.02
N SER A 527 -5.52 -9.20 29.53
CA SER A 527 -5.14 -9.55 28.17
C SER A 527 -5.79 -8.55 27.21
N ALA A 528 -5.03 -8.02 26.27
CA ALA A 528 -5.59 -7.22 25.20
C ALA A 528 -6.39 -8.16 24.29
N THR A 529 -7.65 -8.43 24.64
CA THR A 529 -8.56 -9.14 23.73
C THR A 529 -8.92 -8.20 22.60
N VAL A 530 -8.30 -8.39 21.45
CA VAL A 530 -8.84 -7.88 20.20
C VAL A 530 -10.12 -8.66 19.96
N SER A 531 -11.27 -7.99 20.04
CA SER A 531 -12.51 -8.59 19.51
C SER A 531 -12.25 -9.00 18.07
N PRO A 532 -12.57 -10.23 17.67
CA PRO A 532 -12.32 -10.69 16.31
C PRO A 532 -12.97 -9.69 15.34
N LYS A 533 -12.19 -9.15 14.38
CA LYS A 533 -12.74 -8.27 13.36
C LYS A 533 -13.85 -8.99 12.62
N LEU A 534 -14.98 -8.33 12.49
CA LEU A 534 -16.10 -8.83 11.68
C LEU A 534 -15.64 -8.99 10.22
N PRO A 535 -16.22 -9.91 9.42
CA PRO A 535 -15.78 -10.15 8.06
C PRO A 535 -15.63 -8.88 7.22
N TYR A 536 -16.57 -7.93 7.31
CA TYR A 536 -16.45 -6.67 6.56
C TYR A 536 -15.26 -5.79 6.99
N GLN A 537 -14.74 -5.94 8.20
CA GLN A 537 -13.59 -5.19 8.72
C GLN A 537 -12.24 -5.81 8.33
N ARG A 538 -12.26 -6.95 7.68
CA ARG A 538 -11.08 -7.71 7.28
C ARG A 538 -10.63 -7.31 5.89
N ALA A 539 -9.48 -6.64 5.79
CA ALA A 539 -8.90 -6.19 4.51
C ALA A 539 -8.42 -7.34 3.61
N ASP A 540 -8.26 -8.53 4.19
CA ASP A 540 -7.82 -9.74 3.50
C ASP A 540 -8.94 -10.49 2.77
N LEU A 541 -10.21 -10.18 3.07
CA LEU A 541 -11.33 -10.79 2.37
C LEU A 541 -11.65 -10.06 1.05
N PRO A 542 -12.17 -10.79 0.06
CA PRO A 542 -12.67 -10.20 -1.17
C PRO A 542 -13.72 -9.12 -0.89
N ILE A 543 -13.66 -8.02 -1.63
CA ILE A 543 -14.57 -6.87 -1.44
C ILE A 543 -16.03 -7.31 -1.45
N GLU A 544 -16.42 -8.19 -2.35
CA GLU A 544 -17.80 -8.67 -2.48
C GLU A 544 -18.28 -9.41 -1.23
N GLU A 545 -17.40 -10.17 -0.57
CA GLU A 545 -17.71 -10.84 0.69
C GLU A 545 -17.87 -9.84 1.83
N ARG A 546 -16.98 -8.85 1.89
CA ARG A 546 -17.05 -7.76 2.89
C ARG A 546 -18.34 -6.96 2.75
N VAL A 547 -18.69 -6.61 1.52
CA VAL A 547 -19.95 -5.90 1.20
C VAL A 547 -21.16 -6.73 1.61
N LYS A 548 -21.18 -8.02 1.25
CA LYS A 548 -22.27 -8.94 1.59
C LYS A 548 -22.45 -9.06 3.10
N ASP A 549 -21.38 -9.27 3.85
CA ASP A 549 -21.42 -9.38 5.31
C ASP A 549 -21.95 -8.09 5.95
N LEU A 550 -21.42 -6.93 5.53
CA LEU A 550 -21.85 -5.64 6.06
C LEU A 550 -23.33 -5.35 5.76
N LEU A 551 -23.76 -5.58 4.53
CA LEU A 551 -25.14 -5.33 4.09
C LEU A 551 -26.15 -6.17 4.88
N GLN A 552 -25.80 -7.42 5.24
CA GLN A 552 -26.63 -8.28 6.08
C GLN A 552 -26.76 -7.80 7.53
N ARG A 553 -25.79 -7.01 8.02
CA ARG A 553 -25.80 -6.47 9.40
C ARG A 553 -26.54 -5.16 9.53
N MET A 554 -26.77 -4.45 8.42
CA MET A 554 -27.39 -3.14 8.40
C MET A 554 -28.89 -3.21 8.62
N THR A 555 -29.39 -2.26 9.42
CA THR A 555 -30.83 -2.03 9.54
C THR A 555 -31.36 -1.27 8.30
N PRO A 556 -32.69 -1.23 8.05
CA PRO A 556 -33.26 -0.44 6.97
C PRO A 556 -32.86 1.05 7.04
N GLU A 557 -32.81 1.60 8.25
CA GLU A 557 -32.47 3.02 8.51
C GLU A 557 -30.98 3.27 8.18
N GLU A 558 -30.10 2.37 8.57
CA GLU A 558 -28.66 2.45 8.23
C GLU A 558 -28.44 2.32 6.73
N LYS A 559 -29.19 1.48 6.04
CA LYS A 559 -29.17 1.36 4.58
C LYS A 559 -29.60 2.68 3.92
N LEU A 560 -30.69 3.25 4.38
CA LEU A 560 -31.19 4.53 3.89
C LEU A 560 -30.17 5.65 4.13
N ALA A 561 -29.51 5.69 5.28
CA ALA A 561 -28.48 6.68 5.57
C ALA A 561 -27.27 6.58 4.61
N GLN A 562 -26.92 5.37 4.12
CA GLN A 562 -25.79 5.19 3.19
C GLN A 562 -26.02 5.73 1.78
N ILE A 563 -27.25 5.90 1.37
CA ILE A 563 -27.62 6.45 0.05
C ILE A 563 -28.11 7.90 0.12
N ARG A 564 -27.81 8.57 1.22
CA ARG A 564 -28.15 9.99 1.47
C ARG A 564 -26.94 10.80 1.90
N HIS A 565 -27.08 12.10 1.88
CA HIS A 565 -26.07 13.11 2.10
C HIS A 565 -26.33 13.91 3.40
N ILE A 566 -25.27 14.25 4.16
CA ILE A 566 -25.31 15.27 5.20
C ILE A 566 -24.78 16.57 4.60
N HIS A 567 -25.55 17.64 4.72
CA HIS A 567 -25.15 18.94 4.22
C HIS A 567 -24.40 19.74 5.29
N SER A 568 -23.43 20.53 4.86
CA SER A 568 -22.60 21.33 5.74
C SER A 568 -23.43 22.26 6.66
N TRP A 569 -24.48 22.88 6.14
CA TRP A 569 -25.34 23.75 6.94
C TRP A 569 -26.14 23.02 8.05
N GLU A 570 -26.28 21.70 7.97
CA GLU A 570 -26.97 20.91 8.99
C GLU A 570 -26.11 20.68 10.23
N ILE A 571 -24.77 20.66 10.06
CA ILE A 571 -23.85 20.25 11.12
C ILE A 571 -22.78 21.28 11.46
N PHE A 572 -22.66 22.39 10.70
CA PHE A 572 -21.68 23.43 11.00
C PHE A 572 -22.32 24.68 11.58
N ASN A 573 -21.55 25.40 12.40
CA ASN A 573 -21.78 26.76 12.82
C ASN A 573 -20.63 27.62 12.25
N GLY A 574 -20.87 28.26 11.09
CA GLY A 574 -19.80 28.94 10.35
C GLY A 574 -18.69 27.95 9.91
N GLN A 575 -17.49 28.18 10.39
CA GLN A 575 -16.33 27.33 10.05
C GLN A 575 -16.11 26.14 11.01
N ALA A 576 -16.89 26.01 12.07
CA ALA A 576 -16.69 24.98 13.10
C ALA A 576 -17.78 23.92 13.04
N LEU A 577 -17.36 22.65 13.19
CA LEU A 577 -18.26 21.52 13.38
C LEU A 577 -19.00 21.68 14.73
N ASP A 578 -20.31 21.55 14.71
CA ASP A 578 -21.15 21.37 15.90
C ASP A 578 -21.36 19.87 16.14
N GLU A 579 -20.59 19.32 17.07
CA GLU A 579 -20.63 17.88 17.38
C GLU A 579 -22.01 17.43 17.84
N ARG A 580 -22.77 18.29 18.55
CA ARG A 580 -24.13 17.97 18.98
C ARG A 580 -25.07 17.85 17.78
N LYS A 581 -25.01 18.77 16.81
CA LYS A 581 -25.79 18.66 15.59
C LYS A 581 -25.43 17.42 14.78
N LEU A 582 -24.12 17.07 14.74
CA LEU A 582 -23.68 15.84 14.08
C LEU A 582 -24.26 14.61 14.77
N GLU A 583 -24.25 14.54 16.10
CA GLU A 583 -24.80 13.44 16.88
C GLU A 583 -26.33 13.32 16.68
N GLU A 584 -27.06 14.45 16.74
CA GLU A 584 -28.50 14.52 16.49
C GLU A 584 -28.84 14.05 15.04
N LYS A 585 -28.04 14.42 14.05
CA LYS A 585 -28.22 14.01 12.65
C LYS A 585 -27.87 12.54 12.43
N ALA A 586 -26.79 12.07 13.02
CA ALA A 586 -26.30 10.71 12.84
C ALA A 586 -27.19 9.65 13.52
N GLN A 587 -27.78 9.98 14.69
CA GLN A 587 -28.64 9.04 15.48
C GLN A 587 -27.99 7.67 15.69
N GLY A 588 -26.65 7.65 15.92
CA GLY A 588 -25.88 6.41 16.08
C GLY A 588 -25.61 5.62 14.80
N MET A 589 -25.98 6.14 13.63
CA MET A 589 -25.77 5.54 12.31
C MET A 589 -24.68 6.27 11.55
N SER A 590 -23.95 5.53 10.71
CA SER A 590 -23.06 6.13 9.71
C SER A 590 -23.83 6.54 8.48
N TRP A 591 -23.49 7.71 7.94
CA TRP A 591 -24.07 8.23 6.70
C TRP A 591 -23.18 7.94 5.48
N GLY A 592 -23.80 8.08 4.28
CA GLY A 592 -23.11 7.82 3.02
C GLY A 592 -22.07 8.88 2.69
N PHE A 593 -22.48 10.16 2.74
CA PHE A 593 -21.76 11.29 2.17
C PHE A 593 -21.88 12.54 3.05
N VAL A 594 -20.85 13.40 2.98
CA VAL A 594 -20.84 14.76 3.55
C VAL A 594 -19.98 15.67 2.68
N GLU A 595 -20.44 16.90 2.41
CA GLU A 595 -19.61 17.92 1.78
C GLU A 595 -19.02 18.90 2.79
N GLY A 596 -17.90 19.56 2.40
CA GLY A 596 -17.16 20.52 3.23
C GLY A 596 -17.31 21.99 2.83
N PHE A 597 -18.36 22.36 2.12
CA PHE A 597 -18.58 23.75 1.67
C PHE A 597 -19.25 24.61 2.75
N PRO A 598 -18.87 25.85 2.88
CA PRO A 598 -17.76 26.65 2.37
C PRO A 598 -16.63 26.83 3.40
N LEU A 599 -15.90 25.79 3.75
CA LEU A 599 -14.84 25.84 4.76
C LEU A 599 -13.52 26.34 4.18
N THR A 600 -12.66 26.97 5.01
CA THR A 600 -11.25 27.15 4.68
C THR A 600 -10.53 25.80 4.66
N ALA A 601 -9.41 25.69 3.96
CA ALA A 601 -8.64 24.43 3.87
C ALA A 601 -8.27 23.85 5.24
N GLU A 602 -7.83 24.69 6.19
CA GLU A 602 -7.48 24.28 7.55
C GLU A 602 -8.69 23.75 8.32
N ASN A 603 -9.81 24.49 8.30
CA ASN A 603 -11.02 24.07 8.99
C ASN A 603 -11.64 22.84 8.35
N CYS A 604 -11.56 22.72 7.03
CA CYS A 604 -12.00 21.53 6.31
C CYS A 604 -11.23 20.28 6.76
N ALA A 605 -9.91 20.32 6.78
CA ALA A 605 -9.06 19.21 7.23
C ALA A 605 -9.42 18.73 8.64
N LYS A 606 -9.56 19.67 9.57
CA LYS A 606 -9.92 19.39 10.97
C LYS A 606 -11.31 18.78 11.10
N ASN A 607 -12.29 19.40 10.45
CA ASN A 607 -13.70 19.02 10.59
C ASN A 607 -13.99 17.69 9.89
N MET A 608 -13.45 17.46 8.68
CA MET A 608 -13.65 16.20 7.96
C MET A 608 -13.03 15.03 8.71
N LEU A 609 -11.86 15.21 9.32
CA LEU A 609 -11.28 14.19 10.18
C LEU A 609 -12.14 13.90 11.42
N ALA A 610 -12.70 14.92 12.05
CA ALA A 610 -13.59 14.76 13.21
C ALA A 610 -14.87 14.02 12.82
N ILE A 611 -15.51 14.36 11.71
CA ILE A 611 -16.69 13.66 11.19
C ILE A 611 -16.36 12.20 10.87
N GLN A 612 -15.24 11.95 10.19
CA GLN A 612 -14.81 10.59 9.85
C GLN A 612 -14.58 9.75 11.11
N ARG A 613 -13.90 10.30 12.12
CA ARG A 613 -13.74 9.64 13.42
C ARG A 613 -15.07 9.36 14.10
N PHE A 614 -15.99 10.31 14.10
CA PHE A 614 -17.32 10.10 14.64
C PHE A 614 -18.02 8.92 13.95
N MET A 615 -18.02 8.87 12.62
CA MET A 615 -18.66 7.79 11.85
C MET A 615 -18.03 6.42 12.12
N VAL A 616 -16.70 6.36 12.22
CA VAL A 616 -15.98 5.09 12.43
C VAL A 616 -15.99 4.63 13.89
N GLU A 617 -15.87 5.55 14.85
CA GLU A 617 -15.63 5.21 16.25
C GLU A 617 -16.88 5.30 17.13
N LYS A 618 -17.91 6.06 16.73
CA LYS A 618 -19.10 6.36 17.53
C LYS A 618 -20.41 5.76 17.01
N THR A 619 -20.40 5.19 15.80
CA THR A 619 -21.59 4.55 15.23
C THR A 619 -21.52 3.03 15.32
N ARG A 620 -22.68 2.37 15.26
CA ARG A 620 -22.81 0.92 15.52
C ARG A 620 -21.95 0.04 14.62
N LEU A 621 -21.85 0.36 13.33
CA LEU A 621 -21.12 -0.44 12.35
C LEU A 621 -19.79 0.20 11.93
N GLY A 622 -19.50 1.43 12.35
CA GLY A 622 -18.24 2.09 12.04
C GLY A 622 -17.99 2.28 10.53
N ILE A 623 -19.05 2.49 9.73
CA ILE A 623 -18.93 2.65 8.29
C ILE A 623 -18.35 4.06 8.00
N PRO A 624 -17.17 4.14 7.33
CA PRO A 624 -16.60 5.44 7.00
C PRO A 624 -17.47 6.21 5.99
N ILE A 625 -17.51 7.54 6.14
CA ILE A 625 -18.28 8.44 5.27
C ILE A 625 -17.43 8.90 4.08
N PHE A 626 -18.02 9.06 2.89
CA PHE A 626 -17.38 9.81 1.81
C PHE A 626 -17.42 11.31 2.12
N THR A 627 -16.25 11.91 2.22
CA THR A 627 -16.07 13.36 2.29
C THR A 627 -15.92 13.90 0.87
N VAL A 628 -16.85 14.74 0.44
CA VAL A 628 -17.07 15.13 -0.96
C VAL A 628 -16.62 16.57 -1.20
N ALA A 629 -15.83 16.79 -2.25
CA ALA A 629 -15.41 18.11 -2.71
C ALA A 629 -15.76 18.37 -4.17
N GLU A 630 -16.01 19.62 -4.53
CA GLU A 630 -15.94 20.10 -5.91
C GLU A 630 -14.48 20.37 -6.27
N SER A 631 -14.04 20.01 -7.47
CA SER A 631 -12.67 20.34 -7.90
C SER A 631 -12.45 20.21 -9.41
N LEU A 632 -13.28 20.86 -10.21
CA LEU A 632 -13.11 20.88 -11.68
C LEU A 632 -11.77 21.46 -12.11
N HIS A 633 -11.30 22.49 -11.41
CA HIS A 633 -10.03 23.16 -11.70
C HIS A 633 -9.23 23.50 -10.43
N GLY A 634 -9.35 22.68 -9.42
CA GLY A 634 -8.68 22.82 -8.12
C GLY A 634 -9.63 22.54 -6.97
N VAL A 635 -9.09 22.38 -5.77
CA VAL A 635 -9.89 22.18 -4.57
C VAL A 635 -10.60 23.50 -4.20
N VAL A 636 -11.93 23.48 -4.02
CA VAL A 636 -12.74 24.69 -3.78
C VAL A 636 -12.63 25.22 -2.33
N HIS A 637 -11.46 25.16 -1.73
CA HIS A 637 -11.22 25.70 -0.40
C HIS A 637 -10.22 26.86 -0.48
N GLU A 638 -10.46 27.89 0.31
CA GLU A 638 -9.59 29.05 0.38
C GLU A 638 -8.14 28.62 0.67
N GLY A 639 -7.21 29.11 -0.15
CA GLY A 639 -5.79 28.79 -0.07
C GLY A 639 -5.32 27.63 -0.95
N ALA A 640 -6.21 26.90 -1.62
CA ALA A 640 -5.85 25.83 -2.54
C ALA A 640 -5.37 26.36 -3.92
N THR A 641 -4.73 25.50 -4.70
CA THR A 641 -4.27 25.84 -6.05
C THR A 641 -5.43 25.86 -7.03
N VAL A 642 -5.53 26.94 -7.80
CA VAL A 642 -6.46 27.05 -8.94
C VAL A 642 -5.69 26.74 -10.23
N PHE A 643 -6.20 25.79 -11.00
CA PHE A 643 -5.72 25.46 -12.34
C PHE A 643 -6.60 26.11 -13.40
N PRO A 644 -6.12 26.27 -14.65
CA PRO A 644 -6.97 26.68 -15.76
C PRO A 644 -8.21 25.78 -15.90
N GLN A 645 -9.30 26.36 -16.40
CA GLN A 645 -10.55 25.63 -16.66
C GLN A 645 -10.34 24.49 -17.66
N ASN A 646 -11.22 23.50 -17.64
CA ASN A 646 -11.06 22.31 -18.47
C ASN A 646 -11.09 22.63 -19.98
N ILE A 647 -11.85 23.63 -20.41
CA ILE A 647 -11.84 24.06 -21.82
C ILE A 647 -10.47 24.58 -22.26
N ALA A 648 -9.75 25.27 -21.37
CA ALA A 648 -8.38 25.67 -21.62
C ALA A 648 -7.44 24.45 -21.65
N LEU A 649 -7.58 23.53 -20.67
CA LEU A 649 -6.80 22.31 -20.64
C LEU A 649 -7.05 21.46 -21.91
N GLY A 650 -8.30 21.35 -22.38
CA GLY A 650 -8.65 20.66 -23.62
C GLY A 650 -7.94 21.22 -24.85
N SER A 651 -7.70 22.55 -24.91
CA SER A 651 -7.01 23.21 -26.01
C SER A 651 -5.51 22.90 -26.07
N THR A 652 -4.93 22.30 -25.02
CA THR A 652 -3.52 21.83 -25.04
C THR A 652 -3.35 20.55 -25.85
N PHE A 653 -4.38 19.73 -26.01
CA PHE A 653 -4.31 18.36 -26.55
C PHE A 653 -3.36 17.42 -25.78
N ASP A 654 -2.92 17.82 -24.59
CA ASP A 654 -1.95 17.09 -23.75
C ASP A 654 -2.66 16.43 -22.55
N THR A 655 -2.92 15.13 -22.66
CA THR A 655 -3.57 14.34 -21.61
C THR A 655 -2.65 14.06 -20.41
N ASP A 656 -1.31 14.19 -20.54
CA ASP A 656 -0.39 14.06 -19.42
C ASP A 656 -0.56 15.24 -18.45
N LEU A 657 -0.80 16.44 -18.96
CA LEU A 657 -1.12 17.60 -18.12
C LEU A 657 -2.40 17.37 -17.31
N ALA A 658 -3.42 16.72 -17.88
CA ALA A 658 -4.65 16.38 -17.18
C ALA A 658 -4.41 15.39 -16.04
N TYR A 659 -3.66 14.32 -16.30
CA TYR A 659 -3.27 13.34 -15.29
C TYR A 659 -2.47 14.01 -14.15
N ARG A 660 -1.49 14.83 -14.48
CA ARG A 660 -0.66 15.54 -13.50
C ARG A 660 -1.47 16.57 -12.70
N LYS A 661 -2.39 17.30 -13.36
CA LYS A 661 -3.31 18.23 -12.69
C LYS A 661 -4.10 17.51 -11.61
N THR A 662 -4.77 16.40 -11.95
CA THR A 662 -5.60 15.67 -11.00
C THR A 662 -4.80 14.93 -9.94
N SER A 663 -3.57 14.50 -10.23
CA SER A 663 -2.66 13.99 -9.20
C SER A 663 -2.29 15.06 -8.17
N MET A 664 -2.01 16.30 -8.61
CA MET A 664 -1.73 17.42 -7.69
C MET A 664 -2.97 17.84 -6.89
N ILE A 665 -4.16 17.84 -7.52
CA ILE A 665 -5.42 18.08 -6.84
C ILE A 665 -5.71 17.00 -5.80
N ALA A 666 -5.40 15.74 -6.09
CA ALA A 666 -5.55 14.63 -5.14
C ALA A 666 -4.69 14.81 -3.88
N ASP A 667 -3.44 15.28 -4.04
CA ASP A 667 -2.57 15.62 -2.90
C ASP A 667 -3.20 16.72 -2.00
N GLU A 668 -3.78 17.75 -2.60
CA GLU A 668 -4.47 18.83 -1.87
C GLU A 668 -5.79 18.34 -1.25
N LEU A 669 -6.55 17.47 -1.92
CA LEU A 669 -7.76 16.84 -1.38
C LEU A 669 -7.45 16.01 -0.13
N HIS A 670 -6.37 15.23 -0.13
CA HIS A 670 -5.92 14.52 1.06
C HIS A 670 -5.54 15.47 2.20
N ALA A 671 -4.91 16.60 1.88
CA ALA A 671 -4.54 17.62 2.86
C ALA A 671 -5.77 18.22 3.57
N VAL A 672 -6.89 18.38 2.86
CA VAL A 672 -8.16 18.88 3.41
C VAL A 672 -9.11 17.77 3.91
N GLY A 673 -8.69 16.50 3.86
CA GLY A 673 -9.47 15.37 4.37
C GLY A 673 -10.58 14.88 3.45
N MET A 674 -10.55 15.20 2.15
CA MET A 674 -11.54 14.78 1.16
C MET A 674 -11.14 13.45 0.51
N ARG A 675 -12.14 12.61 0.22
CA ARG A 675 -11.93 11.27 -0.35
C ARG A 675 -12.73 11.02 -1.63
N GLN A 676 -13.58 11.95 -1.99
CA GLN A 676 -14.36 11.94 -3.23
C GLN A 676 -14.42 13.33 -3.85
N VAL A 677 -14.43 13.35 -5.18
CA VAL A 677 -14.49 14.59 -5.96
C VAL A 677 -15.57 14.51 -7.03
N LEU A 678 -16.34 15.64 -7.20
CA LEU A 678 -17.38 15.78 -8.21
C LEU A 678 -16.76 16.21 -9.57
N SER A 679 -15.84 15.41 -10.07
CA SER A 679 -15.01 15.65 -11.26
C SER A 679 -14.51 14.32 -11.82
N PRO A 680 -14.20 14.19 -13.13
CA PRO A 680 -14.22 15.22 -14.19
C PRO A 680 -15.57 15.45 -14.84
N CYS A 681 -15.76 16.66 -15.42
CA CYS A 681 -16.84 16.95 -16.34
C CYS A 681 -16.40 16.61 -17.77
N ILE A 682 -17.04 15.60 -18.37
CA ILE A 682 -16.69 15.09 -19.70
C ILE A 682 -17.85 15.26 -20.71
N ASP A 683 -18.76 16.19 -20.40
CA ASP A 683 -19.82 16.58 -21.32
C ASP A 683 -19.26 17.03 -22.68
N VAL A 684 -19.94 16.70 -23.74
CA VAL A 684 -19.60 17.17 -25.08
C VAL A 684 -20.43 18.42 -25.41
N VAL A 685 -19.75 19.55 -25.57
CA VAL A 685 -20.41 20.83 -25.88
C VAL A 685 -20.85 20.87 -27.33
N ARG A 686 -22.14 21.08 -27.57
CA ARG A 686 -22.70 21.25 -28.92
C ARG A 686 -23.49 22.56 -29.05
N ASP A 687 -23.91 23.15 -27.93
CA ASP A 687 -24.51 24.50 -27.91
C ASP A 687 -23.62 25.44 -27.09
N LEU A 688 -22.89 26.34 -27.73
CA LEU A 688 -21.98 27.31 -27.08
C LEU A 688 -22.69 28.35 -26.21
N ARG A 689 -24.02 28.41 -26.22
CA ARG A 689 -24.79 29.25 -25.29
C ARG A 689 -24.99 28.61 -23.93
N TRP A 690 -24.68 27.31 -23.81
CA TRP A 690 -24.73 26.59 -22.54
C TRP A 690 -23.76 27.22 -21.53
N GLY A 691 -24.23 27.56 -20.32
CA GLY A 691 -23.48 28.33 -19.33
C GLY A 691 -22.35 27.56 -18.63
N ARG A 692 -22.10 26.27 -19.00
CA ARG A 692 -21.10 25.42 -18.36
C ARG A 692 -20.05 24.90 -19.37
N VAL A 693 -19.86 25.63 -20.45
CA VAL A 693 -18.87 25.26 -21.51
C VAL A 693 -17.47 25.13 -20.95
N GLU A 694 -17.09 25.99 -20.00
CA GLU A 694 -15.75 26.01 -19.40
C GLU A 694 -15.42 24.77 -18.57
N GLU A 695 -16.40 24.04 -18.08
CA GLU A 695 -16.21 22.81 -17.31
C GLU A 695 -15.79 21.62 -18.19
N SER A 696 -16.10 21.67 -19.50
CA SER A 696 -15.86 20.60 -20.48
C SER A 696 -14.51 20.75 -21.19
N PHE A 697 -14.03 19.68 -21.82
CA PHE A 697 -12.84 19.69 -22.67
C PHE A 697 -13.12 20.10 -24.13
N GLY A 698 -14.38 20.40 -24.50
CA GLY A 698 -14.75 20.92 -25.82
C GLY A 698 -15.84 20.16 -26.54
N GLU A 699 -15.78 20.23 -27.88
CA GLU A 699 -16.83 19.75 -28.78
C GLU A 699 -16.58 18.34 -29.33
N ASP A 700 -15.37 17.81 -29.17
CA ASP A 700 -14.97 16.49 -29.69
C ASP A 700 -15.17 15.41 -28.62
N PRO A 701 -16.07 14.41 -28.85
CA PRO A 701 -16.31 13.32 -27.91
C PRO A 701 -15.07 12.44 -27.66
N TYR A 702 -14.18 12.29 -28.64
CA TYR A 702 -12.96 11.54 -28.46
C TYR A 702 -11.99 12.28 -27.54
N LEU A 703 -11.79 13.58 -27.74
CA LEU A 703 -10.97 14.44 -26.90
C LEU A 703 -11.48 14.42 -25.47
N CYS A 704 -12.77 14.67 -25.24
CA CYS A 704 -13.41 14.62 -23.92
C CYS A 704 -13.16 13.26 -23.24
N GLY A 705 -13.29 12.15 -23.98
CA GLY A 705 -13.02 10.81 -23.48
C GLY A 705 -11.55 10.59 -23.10
N ARG A 706 -10.60 11.08 -23.88
CA ARG A 706 -9.16 10.97 -23.61
C ARG A 706 -8.75 11.73 -22.35
N PHE A 707 -9.24 12.97 -22.21
CA PHE A 707 -9.02 13.76 -21.01
C PHE A 707 -9.71 13.14 -19.79
N GLY A 708 -10.94 12.65 -19.93
CA GLY A 708 -11.66 11.95 -18.87
C GLY A 708 -10.89 10.72 -18.36
N ILE A 709 -10.31 9.91 -19.26
CA ILE A 709 -9.48 8.76 -18.89
C ILE A 709 -8.26 9.23 -18.06
N ALA A 710 -7.58 10.28 -18.50
CA ALA A 710 -6.39 10.80 -17.83
C ALA A 710 -6.72 11.35 -16.43
N GLU A 711 -7.79 12.14 -16.30
CA GLU A 711 -8.22 12.71 -15.02
C GLU A 711 -8.69 11.65 -14.03
N VAL A 712 -9.49 10.68 -14.49
CA VAL A 712 -9.91 9.56 -13.62
C VAL A 712 -8.70 8.79 -13.10
N LYS A 713 -7.72 8.49 -13.96
CA LYS A 713 -6.50 7.81 -13.53
C LYS A 713 -5.73 8.64 -12.52
N GLY A 714 -5.54 9.94 -12.76
CA GLY A 714 -4.82 10.81 -11.83
C GLY A 714 -5.44 10.85 -10.44
N TYR A 715 -6.77 10.85 -10.32
CA TYR A 715 -7.47 10.74 -9.03
C TYR A 715 -7.35 9.34 -8.41
N MET A 716 -7.67 8.29 -9.18
CA MET A 716 -7.74 6.92 -8.67
C MET A 716 -6.37 6.39 -8.22
N ASP A 717 -5.32 6.68 -8.97
CA ASP A 717 -3.95 6.28 -8.64
C ASP A 717 -3.46 6.94 -7.33
N ASN A 718 -4.07 8.08 -6.97
CA ASN A 718 -3.79 8.80 -5.72
C ASN A 718 -4.89 8.63 -4.66
N GLY A 719 -5.75 7.61 -4.75
CA GLY A 719 -6.68 7.23 -3.69
C GLY A 719 -7.87 8.18 -3.47
N ILE A 720 -8.22 8.98 -4.47
CA ILE A 720 -9.41 9.82 -4.52
C ILE A 720 -10.44 9.19 -5.46
N SER A 721 -11.70 9.11 -5.05
CA SER A 721 -12.79 8.61 -5.87
C SER A 721 -13.32 9.70 -6.80
N PRO A 722 -13.08 9.64 -8.12
CA PRO A 722 -13.70 10.59 -9.06
C PRO A 722 -15.16 10.24 -9.32
N MET A 723 -15.93 11.24 -9.74
CA MET A 723 -17.30 11.11 -10.18
C MET A 723 -17.46 11.72 -11.56
N LEU A 724 -17.67 10.87 -12.56
CA LEU A 724 -17.90 11.32 -13.92
C LEU A 724 -19.21 12.10 -14.03
N LYS A 725 -19.18 13.27 -14.63
CA LYS A 725 -20.37 14.10 -14.81
C LYS A 725 -20.44 14.79 -16.19
N HIS A 726 -21.62 15.08 -16.68
CA HIS A 726 -22.94 14.68 -16.16
C HIS A 726 -23.51 13.62 -17.08
N TYR A 727 -23.75 12.43 -16.57
CA TYR A 727 -24.14 11.28 -17.37
C TYR A 727 -25.53 11.46 -18.00
N GLY A 728 -25.53 11.54 -19.31
CA GLY A 728 -26.63 11.85 -20.19
C GLY A 728 -26.21 12.91 -21.24
N PRO A 729 -27.05 13.24 -22.20
CA PRO A 729 -26.78 14.32 -23.14
C PRO A 729 -27.03 15.66 -22.41
N HIS A 730 -25.99 16.41 -22.06
CA HIS A 730 -26.12 17.66 -21.28
C HIS A 730 -25.58 18.87 -22.00
N GLY A 731 -24.49 18.78 -22.76
CA GLY A 731 -23.83 19.93 -23.40
C GLY A 731 -24.53 20.48 -24.65
N ASN A 732 -25.81 20.16 -24.89
CA ASN A 732 -26.62 20.65 -26.01
C ASN A 732 -28.08 20.88 -25.60
N PRO A 733 -28.35 21.58 -24.49
CA PRO A 733 -29.73 21.81 -24.07
C PRO A 733 -30.44 22.83 -24.99
N LEU A 734 -31.73 22.69 -25.16
CA LEU A 734 -32.53 23.62 -25.95
C LEU A 734 -32.30 25.07 -25.50
N SER A 735 -31.98 25.93 -26.48
CA SER A 735 -31.64 27.35 -26.27
C SER A 735 -30.46 27.64 -25.33
N GLY A 736 -29.60 26.65 -25.07
CA GLY A 736 -28.48 26.77 -24.12
C GLY A 736 -28.88 26.79 -22.65
N LEU A 737 -30.15 26.53 -22.32
CA LEU A 737 -30.65 26.58 -20.95
C LEU A 737 -30.30 25.29 -20.21
N ASN A 738 -29.52 25.38 -19.13
CA ASN A 738 -28.91 24.24 -18.41
C ASN A 738 -29.85 23.08 -18.06
N LEU A 739 -31.11 23.38 -17.72
CA LEU A 739 -32.11 22.38 -17.34
C LEU A 739 -32.99 21.90 -18.50
N ALA A 740 -32.87 22.51 -19.69
CA ALA A 740 -33.73 22.19 -20.83
C ALA A 740 -33.40 20.84 -21.45
N SER A 741 -34.37 20.24 -22.12
CA SER A 741 -34.20 18.94 -22.80
C SER A 741 -33.14 19.01 -23.90
N VAL A 742 -32.43 17.91 -24.12
CA VAL A 742 -31.67 17.67 -25.32
C VAL A 742 -32.48 16.76 -26.25
N GLU A 743 -32.86 17.28 -27.40
CA GLU A 743 -33.63 16.56 -28.41
C GLU A 743 -32.65 15.99 -29.45
N THR A 744 -32.42 14.71 -29.45
CA THR A 744 -31.41 14.08 -30.34
C THR A 744 -31.74 12.63 -30.65
N SER A 745 -31.16 12.12 -31.75
CA SER A 745 -31.34 10.74 -32.15
C SER A 745 -30.59 9.79 -31.17
N ILE A 746 -31.02 8.52 -31.19
CA ILE A 746 -30.30 7.50 -30.40
C ILE A 746 -28.87 7.28 -30.93
N ARG A 747 -28.61 7.48 -32.20
CA ARG A 747 -27.27 7.43 -32.78
C ARG A 747 -26.39 8.53 -32.23
N ASP A 748 -26.83 9.78 -32.23
CA ASP A 748 -26.06 10.89 -31.69
C ASP A 748 -25.88 10.77 -30.17
N LEU A 749 -26.88 10.23 -29.47
CA LEU A 749 -26.73 9.91 -28.05
C LEU A 749 -25.50 9.04 -27.81
N HIS A 750 -25.35 7.93 -28.53
CA HIS A 750 -24.23 7.00 -28.36
C HIS A 750 -22.91 7.45 -28.98
N GLU A 751 -22.97 8.04 -30.21
CA GLU A 751 -21.74 8.42 -30.92
C GLU A 751 -21.13 9.74 -30.40
N VAL A 752 -21.91 10.59 -29.75
CA VAL A 752 -21.48 11.92 -29.32
C VAL A 752 -21.51 12.01 -27.78
N TYR A 753 -22.70 11.99 -27.18
CA TYR A 753 -22.85 12.37 -25.78
C TYR A 753 -22.41 11.29 -24.80
N LEU A 754 -22.69 10.02 -25.08
CA LEU A 754 -22.29 8.89 -24.23
C LEU A 754 -20.89 8.37 -24.55
N LYS A 755 -20.31 8.75 -25.71
CA LYS A 755 -19.01 8.25 -26.16
C LYS A 755 -17.86 8.51 -25.16
N PRO A 756 -17.69 9.69 -24.56
CA PRO A 756 -16.67 9.93 -23.56
C PRO A 756 -16.82 9.02 -22.35
N PHE A 757 -18.05 8.84 -21.86
CA PHE A 757 -18.35 7.96 -20.72
C PHE A 757 -18.03 6.51 -21.02
N GLU A 758 -18.43 6.01 -22.21
CA GLU A 758 -18.07 4.66 -22.66
C GLU A 758 -16.55 4.44 -22.69
N MET A 759 -15.80 5.40 -23.22
CA MET A 759 -14.35 5.33 -23.30
C MET A 759 -13.72 5.23 -21.91
N VAL A 760 -14.17 6.06 -20.97
CA VAL A 760 -13.67 6.04 -19.58
C VAL A 760 -14.03 4.72 -18.92
N MET A 761 -15.29 4.26 -19.00
CA MET A 761 -15.73 2.99 -18.42
C MET A 761 -14.90 1.77 -18.88
N LYS A 762 -14.45 1.78 -20.13
CA LYS A 762 -13.65 0.70 -20.71
C LYS A 762 -12.15 0.78 -20.40
N GLN A 763 -11.61 1.98 -20.09
CA GLN A 763 -10.18 2.21 -20.05
C GLN A 763 -9.64 2.73 -18.69
N ALA A 764 -10.54 3.18 -17.80
CA ALA A 764 -10.16 3.66 -16.49
C ALA A 764 -11.14 3.16 -15.42
N PRO A 765 -10.66 2.81 -14.20
CA PRO A 765 -11.52 2.38 -13.12
C PRO A 765 -12.30 3.58 -12.57
N THR A 766 -13.63 3.58 -12.73
CA THR A 766 -14.49 4.59 -12.13
C THR A 766 -15.47 3.95 -11.15
N LEU A 767 -15.77 4.66 -10.05
CA LEU A 767 -16.61 4.17 -8.97
C LEU A 767 -17.92 4.94 -8.83
N ALA A 768 -18.01 6.11 -9.44
CA ALA A 768 -19.17 6.97 -9.33
C ALA A 768 -19.47 7.70 -10.65
N VAL A 769 -20.75 7.91 -10.90
CA VAL A 769 -21.28 8.67 -12.02
C VAL A 769 -22.38 9.58 -11.50
N MET A 770 -22.42 10.84 -11.94
CA MET A 770 -23.48 11.79 -11.62
C MET A 770 -24.46 11.88 -12.79
N SER A 771 -25.75 11.68 -12.52
CA SER A 771 -26.78 11.88 -13.53
C SER A 771 -26.96 13.37 -13.86
N ALA A 772 -27.24 13.72 -15.12
CA ALA A 772 -27.45 15.11 -15.51
C ALA A 772 -28.83 15.66 -15.05
N TYR A 773 -28.91 16.95 -14.83
CA TYR A 773 -30.14 17.65 -14.45
C TYR A 773 -31.27 17.55 -15.46
N ASN A 774 -30.92 17.68 -16.72
CA ASN A 774 -31.84 17.84 -17.84
C ASN A 774 -32.50 16.53 -18.28
N SER A 775 -33.22 16.59 -19.38
CA SER A 775 -33.86 15.43 -19.96
C SER A 775 -33.33 15.14 -21.37
N TRP A 776 -33.38 13.89 -21.78
CA TRP A 776 -33.18 13.41 -23.14
C TRP A 776 -34.57 13.10 -23.76
N ASN A 777 -34.90 13.79 -24.84
CA ASN A 777 -36.22 13.64 -25.50
C ASN A 777 -37.36 13.70 -24.47
N ARG A 778 -37.24 14.64 -23.49
CA ARG A 778 -38.20 14.91 -22.39
C ARG A 778 -38.31 13.82 -21.32
N ILE A 779 -37.46 12.80 -21.36
CA ILE A 779 -37.33 11.85 -20.26
C ILE A 779 -36.19 12.33 -19.35
N PRO A 780 -36.45 12.67 -18.07
CA PRO A 780 -35.41 13.13 -17.18
C PRO A 780 -34.27 12.12 -17.05
N ASN A 781 -33.02 12.58 -17.17
CA ASN A 781 -31.86 11.67 -17.09
C ASN A 781 -31.82 10.95 -15.75
N SER A 782 -32.20 11.62 -14.66
CA SER A 782 -32.27 11.03 -13.30
C SER A 782 -33.39 9.98 -13.11
N ALA A 783 -34.31 9.84 -14.06
CA ALA A 783 -35.38 8.84 -14.07
C ALA A 783 -35.36 7.95 -15.33
N SER A 784 -34.27 7.99 -16.10
CA SER A 784 -34.13 7.23 -17.33
C SER A 784 -33.60 5.82 -17.09
N HIS A 785 -34.49 4.82 -17.02
CA HIS A 785 -34.06 3.43 -16.90
C HIS A 785 -33.14 3.00 -18.07
N TYR A 786 -33.39 3.50 -19.29
CA TYR A 786 -32.54 3.24 -20.43
C TYR A 786 -31.10 3.68 -20.20
N LEU A 787 -30.87 4.93 -19.76
CA LEU A 787 -29.52 5.45 -19.51
C LEU A 787 -28.87 4.75 -18.30
N LEU A 788 -29.56 4.76 -17.16
CA LEU A 788 -28.95 4.39 -15.88
C LEU A 788 -28.84 2.87 -15.69
N THR A 789 -29.72 2.10 -16.32
CA THR A 789 -29.74 0.63 -16.17
C THR A 789 -29.35 -0.09 -17.45
N ASP A 790 -30.02 0.17 -18.58
CA ASP A 790 -29.79 -0.65 -19.76
C ASP A 790 -28.41 -0.35 -20.38
N VAL A 791 -28.04 0.91 -20.59
CA VAL A 791 -26.74 1.28 -21.15
C VAL A 791 -25.64 1.16 -20.10
N LEU A 792 -25.75 1.93 -19.00
CA LEU A 792 -24.64 2.06 -18.05
C LEU A 792 -24.29 0.71 -17.39
N ARG A 793 -25.29 -0.04 -16.93
CA ARG A 793 -25.08 -1.25 -16.14
C ARG A 793 -25.09 -2.53 -16.96
N LYS A 794 -26.11 -2.74 -17.83
CA LYS A 794 -26.22 -3.99 -18.57
C LYS A 794 -25.28 -4.03 -19.77
N GLU A 795 -25.16 -2.94 -20.53
CA GLU A 795 -24.30 -2.90 -21.70
C GLU A 795 -22.83 -2.68 -21.33
N TRP A 796 -22.53 -1.68 -20.47
CA TRP A 796 -21.14 -1.34 -20.12
C TRP A 796 -20.61 -2.04 -18.86
N GLY A 797 -21.48 -2.68 -18.06
CA GLY A 797 -21.08 -3.45 -16.88
C GLY A 797 -20.62 -2.61 -15.69
N PHE A 798 -21.08 -1.35 -15.57
CA PHE A 798 -20.71 -0.46 -14.49
C PHE A 798 -21.12 -1.03 -13.11
N LYS A 799 -20.18 -1.18 -12.20
CA LYS A 799 -20.39 -1.76 -10.86
C LYS A 799 -20.50 -0.72 -9.73
N GLY A 800 -20.13 0.52 -10.01
CA GLY A 800 -20.20 1.62 -9.07
C GLY A 800 -21.63 2.16 -8.89
N TYR A 801 -21.77 3.29 -8.20
CA TYR A 801 -23.05 3.91 -7.92
C TYR A 801 -23.31 5.13 -8.81
N VAL A 802 -24.62 5.43 -9.01
CA VAL A 802 -25.10 6.65 -9.64
C VAL A 802 -25.53 7.61 -8.54
N TYR A 803 -24.96 8.80 -8.58
CA TYR A 803 -25.26 9.92 -7.70
C TYR A 803 -26.15 10.92 -8.42
N SER A 804 -27.16 11.48 -7.77
CA SER A 804 -27.97 12.54 -8.39
C SER A 804 -27.17 13.83 -8.50
N ASP A 805 -27.38 14.61 -9.52
CA ASP A 805 -26.99 16.01 -9.45
C ASP A 805 -27.78 16.73 -8.36
N TRP A 806 -27.37 17.96 -7.98
CA TRP A 806 -27.84 18.68 -6.80
C TRP A 806 -29.31 19.00 -6.87
N GLY A 807 -30.13 18.29 -6.11
CA GLY A 807 -31.59 18.44 -6.14
C GLY A 807 -32.30 17.77 -7.32
N ALA A 808 -31.59 17.01 -8.16
CA ALA A 808 -32.16 16.48 -9.41
C ALA A 808 -33.32 15.49 -9.21
N ILE A 809 -33.37 14.75 -8.08
CA ILE A 809 -34.52 13.88 -7.78
C ILE A 809 -35.76 14.72 -7.48
N GLU A 810 -35.62 15.76 -6.71
CA GLU A 810 -36.75 16.68 -6.43
C GLU A 810 -37.23 17.41 -7.68
N MET A 811 -36.34 17.65 -8.65
CA MET A 811 -36.69 18.25 -9.94
C MET A 811 -37.66 17.36 -10.75
N LEU A 812 -37.74 16.07 -10.54
CA LEU A 812 -38.77 15.22 -11.13
C LEU A 812 -40.18 15.72 -10.80
N LYS A 813 -40.36 16.26 -9.61
CA LYS A 813 -41.61 16.86 -9.12
C LYS A 813 -41.73 18.35 -9.50
N ASN A 814 -40.69 19.14 -9.24
CA ASN A 814 -40.79 20.61 -9.25
C ASN A 814 -40.47 21.25 -10.63
N PHE A 815 -39.76 20.53 -11.51
CA PHE A 815 -39.31 21.04 -12.81
C PHE A 815 -39.74 20.16 -13.98
N HIS A 816 -39.48 18.87 -13.94
CA HIS A 816 -39.86 17.96 -15.04
C HIS A 816 -41.31 17.52 -15.02
N PHE A 817 -41.98 17.65 -13.86
CA PHE A 817 -43.40 17.32 -13.61
C PHE A 817 -43.75 15.87 -14.03
N THR A 818 -42.77 14.95 -13.89
CA THR A 818 -43.00 13.52 -14.11
C THR A 818 -43.43 12.78 -12.84
N ALA A 819 -43.21 13.38 -11.66
CA ALA A 819 -43.67 12.91 -10.37
C ALA A 819 -44.66 13.92 -9.72
N ARG A 820 -45.67 13.44 -9.03
CA ARG A 820 -46.66 14.26 -8.32
C ARG A 820 -46.19 14.73 -6.95
N ASN A 821 -45.31 13.92 -6.33
CA ASN A 821 -44.83 14.12 -4.97
C ASN A 821 -43.43 13.49 -4.79
N SER A 822 -42.85 13.64 -3.59
CA SER A 822 -41.51 13.09 -3.28
C SER A 822 -41.46 11.56 -3.29
N GLU A 823 -42.56 10.87 -2.97
CA GLU A 823 -42.62 9.40 -3.02
C GLU A 823 -42.49 8.90 -4.46
N GLU A 824 -43.23 9.47 -5.41
CA GLU A 824 -43.13 9.12 -6.83
C GLU A 824 -41.78 9.51 -7.40
N ALA A 825 -41.20 10.63 -6.99
CA ALA A 825 -39.85 11.03 -7.40
C ALA A 825 -38.79 10.00 -6.94
N ALA A 826 -38.85 9.59 -5.67
CA ALA A 826 -37.96 8.54 -5.13
C ALA A 826 -38.14 7.20 -5.86
N LEU A 827 -39.40 6.80 -6.12
CA LEU A 827 -39.72 5.57 -6.80
C LEU A 827 -39.14 5.56 -8.23
N GLN A 828 -39.37 6.65 -9.00
CA GLN A 828 -38.91 6.81 -10.37
C GLN A 828 -37.35 6.75 -10.43
N ALA A 829 -36.67 7.51 -9.55
CA ALA A 829 -35.21 7.58 -9.50
C ALA A 829 -34.58 6.21 -9.16
N LEU A 830 -35.02 5.58 -8.08
CA LEU A 830 -34.48 4.27 -7.65
C LEU A 830 -34.73 3.17 -8.66
N THR A 831 -35.95 3.08 -9.22
CA THR A 831 -36.28 2.04 -10.20
C THR A 831 -35.57 2.26 -11.53
N ALA A 832 -35.20 3.49 -11.86
CA ALA A 832 -34.36 3.78 -13.01
C ALA A 832 -32.89 3.38 -12.79
N GLY A 833 -32.41 3.24 -11.54
CA GLY A 833 -31.05 2.86 -11.21
C GLY A 833 -30.18 3.98 -10.63
N LEU A 834 -30.80 5.08 -10.15
CA LEU A 834 -30.15 6.16 -9.43
C LEU A 834 -30.04 5.79 -7.96
N ASP A 835 -28.81 5.66 -7.45
CA ASP A 835 -28.56 5.06 -6.15
C ASP A 835 -28.56 6.09 -5.00
N VAL A 836 -27.98 7.28 -5.21
CA VAL A 836 -27.70 8.25 -4.12
C VAL A 836 -28.44 9.55 -4.35
N GLU A 837 -29.13 10.00 -3.31
CA GLU A 837 -29.81 11.28 -3.25
C GLU A 837 -28.88 12.39 -2.76
N ALA A 838 -28.65 13.43 -3.56
CA ALA A 838 -27.92 14.63 -3.19
C ALA A 838 -28.86 15.86 -3.20
N SER A 839 -28.86 16.58 -2.09
CA SER A 839 -29.62 17.85 -1.93
C SER A 839 -31.12 17.79 -2.30
N SER A 840 -31.74 16.66 -2.05
CA SER A 840 -33.19 16.45 -2.13
C SER A 840 -33.66 15.81 -0.81
N ASP A 841 -34.97 15.74 -0.61
CA ASP A 841 -35.60 15.07 0.52
C ASP A 841 -36.74 14.15 0.06
N CYS A 842 -36.42 13.28 -0.91
CA CYS A 842 -37.36 12.33 -1.48
C CYS A 842 -37.16 10.92 -0.92
N TYR A 843 -35.92 10.49 -0.71
CA TYR A 843 -35.58 9.15 -0.22
C TYR A 843 -36.05 8.81 1.21
N PRO A 844 -36.34 9.78 2.13
CA PRO A 844 -37.07 9.46 3.37
C PRO A 844 -38.42 8.75 3.19
N ALA A 845 -39.03 8.84 1.99
CA ALA A 845 -40.26 8.11 1.66
C ALA A 845 -40.08 6.61 1.41
N ILE A 846 -38.86 6.14 1.20
CA ILE A 846 -38.54 4.74 0.83
C ILE A 846 -39.14 3.71 1.79
N PRO A 847 -39.05 3.85 3.13
CA PRO A 847 -39.63 2.85 4.05
C PRO A 847 -41.14 2.65 3.80
N GLY A 848 -41.91 3.75 3.64
CA GLY A 848 -43.33 3.70 3.34
C GLY A 848 -43.65 3.02 1.99
N LEU A 849 -42.84 3.25 0.97
CA LEU A 849 -42.99 2.59 -0.34
C LEU A 849 -42.75 1.08 -0.25
N ILE A 850 -41.79 0.66 0.58
CA ILE A 850 -41.51 -0.76 0.81
C ILE A 850 -42.64 -1.41 1.60
N GLU A 851 -43.13 -0.74 2.65
CA GLU A 851 -44.23 -1.27 3.47
C GLU A 851 -45.53 -1.48 2.66
N ARG A 852 -45.81 -0.60 1.71
CA ARG A 852 -46.94 -0.74 0.81
C ARG A 852 -46.73 -1.71 -0.38
N GLY A 853 -45.49 -2.25 -0.51
CA GLY A 853 -45.13 -3.14 -1.60
C GLY A 853 -44.98 -2.43 -2.97
N GLU A 854 -44.85 -1.13 -2.97
CA GLU A 854 -44.68 -0.33 -4.20
C GLU A 854 -43.19 -0.29 -4.67
N LEU A 855 -42.26 -0.46 -3.72
CA LEU A 855 -40.82 -0.58 -3.97
C LEU A 855 -40.28 -1.89 -3.40
N ASN A 856 -39.55 -2.67 -4.24
CA ASN A 856 -38.87 -3.88 -3.77
C ASN A 856 -37.63 -3.48 -2.95
N ARG A 857 -37.49 -4.02 -1.75
CA ARG A 857 -36.35 -3.85 -0.84
C ARG A 857 -35.00 -4.16 -1.50
N GLU A 858 -34.95 -5.14 -2.40
CA GLU A 858 -33.74 -5.55 -3.11
C GLU A 858 -33.15 -4.41 -3.97
N ILE A 859 -33.97 -3.48 -4.47
CA ILE A 859 -33.51 -2.30 -5.22
C ILE A 859 -32.69 -1.38 -4.30
N VAL A 860 -33.17 -1.17 -3.06
CA VAL A 860 -32.46 -0.36 -2.06
C VAL A 860 -31.18 -1.08 -1.61
N ASP A 861 -31.26 -2.39 -1.35
CA ASP A 861 -30.09 -3.20 -0.99
C ASP A 861 -29.01 -3.15 -2.07
N GLU A 862 -29.40 -3.16 -3.32
CA GLU A 862 -28.47 -3.07 -4.45
C GLU A 862 -27.85 -1.65 -4.58
N ALA A 863 -28.61 -0.59 -4.33
CA ALA A 863 -28.07 0.78 -4.28
C ALA A 863 -27.02 0.91 -3.17
N VAL A 864 -27.33 0.43 -1.96
CA VAL A 864 -26.40 0.41 -0.83
C VAL A 864 -25.17 -0.45 -1.12
N ARG A 865 -25.34 -1.63 -1.71
CA ARG A 865 -24.25 -2.52 -2.11
C ARG A 865 -23.23 -1.79 -3.00
N ARG A 866 -23.70 -1.00 -3.96
CA ARG A 866 -22.84 -0.23 -4.87
C ARG A 866 -22.05 0.87 -4.15
N VAL A 867 -22.66 1.58 -3.23
CA VAL A 867 -21.98 2.59 -2.40
C VAL A 867 -20.93 1.93 -1.51
N LEU A 868 -21.26 0.82 -0.85
CA LEU A 868 -20.32 0.09 -0.02
C LEU A 868 -19.16 -0.48 -0.85
N TYR A 869 -19.46 -1.06 -2.03
CA TYR A 869 -18.42 -1.53 -2.97
C TYR A 869 -17.42 -0.41 -3.31
N ALA A 870 -17.90 0.79 -3.63
CA ALA A 870 -17.04 1.93 -3.92
C ALA A 870 -16.17 2.33 -2.71
N LYS A 871 -16.74 2.37 -1.50
CA LYS A 871 -16.01 2.66 -0.26
C LYS A 871 -14.90 1.64 0.03
N PHE A 872 -15.17 0.35 -0.17
CA PHE A 872 -14.16 -0.70 -0.04
C PHE A 872 -13.11 -0.59 -1.14
N ARG A 873 -13.52 -0.37 -2.38
CA ARG A 873 -12.63 -0.37 -3.54
C ARG A 873 -11.61 0.77 -3.52
N ILE A 874 -11.98 1.96 -3.02
CA ILE A 874 -11.06 3.08 -2.81
C ILE A 874 -10.23 2.95 -1.52
N GLY A 875 -10.42 1.88 -0.76
CA GLY A 875 -9.69 1.64 0.48
C GLY A 875 -10.16 2.49 1.68
N LEU A 876 -11.36 3.08 1.63
CA LEU A 876 -11.87 3.96 2.68
C LEU A 876 -12.08 3.21 4.02
N PHE A 877 -12.45 1.93 3.99
CA PHE A 877 -12.54 1.08 5.19
C PHE A 877 -11.18 0.69 5.78
N ASP A 878 -10.16 0.59 4.92
CA ASP A 878 -8.83 0.12 5.32
C ASP A 878 -7.90 1.26 5.70
N ASP A 879 -8.27 2.49 5.32
CA ASP A 879 -7.61 3.75 5.66
C ASP A 879 -8.62 4.90 5.74
N PRO A 880 -9.54 4.88 6.74
CA PRO A 880 -10.59 5.90 6.84
C PRO A 880 -10.05 7.30 7.09
N TYR A 881 -8.87 7.42 7.67
CA TYR A 881 -8.27 8.70 8.05
C TYR A 881 -7.26 9.23 7.03
N GLY A 882 -7.09 8.55 5.89
CA GLY A 882 -6.17 8.96 4.83
C GLY A 882 -4.71 8.91 5.23
N GLU A 883 -4.33 7.93 6.05
CA GLU A 883 -2.98 7.82 6.58
C GLU A 883 -1.98 7.22 5.58
N LYS A 884 -2.45 6.50 4.57
CA LYS A 884 -1.61 5.87 3.54
C LYS A 884 -1.14 6.85 2.48
N PHE A 885 -1.81 7.97 2.32
CA PHE A 885 -1.52 8.95 1.28
C PHE A 885 -0.71 10.12 1.83
N ALA A 886 0.25 10.61 1.03
CA ALA A 886 0.99 11.80 1.38
C ALA A 886 0.03 13.00 1.41
N LYS A 887 0.01 13.74 2.52
CA LYS A 887 -0.67 15.02 2.56
C LYS A 887 0.23 16.03 1.87
N GLY A 888 -0.14 16.43 0.66
CA GLY A 888 0.54 17.48 -0.09
C GLY A 888 0.46 18.82 0.66
N ALA A 889 1.42 19.69 0.41
CA ALA A 889 1.28 21.08 0.85
C ALA A 889 0.25 21.75 -0.07
N ILE A 890 -0.76 22.36 0.53
CA ILE A 890 -1.74 23.19 -0.20
C ILE A 890 -0.99 24.35 -0.86
N HIS A 891 -1.35 24.64 -2.11
CA HIS A 891 -0.76 25.72 -2.90
C HIS A 891 0.77 25.58 -3.04
N SER A 892 1.23 24.38 -3.32
CA SER A 892 2.67 24.10 -3.44
C SER A 892 3.30 24.79 -4.66
N GLY A 893 4.60 25.09 -4.60
CA GLY A 893 5.33 25.64 -5.74
C GLY A 893 5.28 24.76 -6.99
N LYS A 894 5.13 23.43 -6.83
CA LYS A 894 4.94 22.47 -7.93
C LYS A 894 3.56 22.62 -8.57
N ALA A 895 2.52 22.77 -7.76
CA ALA A 895 1.15 22.97 -8.25
C ALA A 895 1.02 24.30 -9.00
N ILE A 896 1.60 25.39 -8.46
CA ILE A 896 1.66 26.70 -9.12
C ILE A 896 2.39 26.62 -10.47
N ALA A 897 3.55 25.95 -10.51
CA ALA A 897 4.31 25.77 -11.73
C ALA A 897 3.57 24.97 -12.79
N LEU A 898 2.83 23.92 -12.38
CA LEU A 898 2.00 23.14 -13.27
C LEU A 898 0.79 23.94 -13.77
N SER A 899 0.12 24.70 -12.90
CA SER A 899 -0.97 25.60 -13.28
C SER A 899 -0.51 26.62 -14.33
N LYS A 900 0.66 27.25 -14.11
CA LYS A 900 1.27 28.13 -15.08
C LYS A 900 1.58 27.43 -16.40
N LYS A 901 2.14 26.23 -16.36
CA LYS A 901 2.47 25.45 -17.57
C LYS A 901 1.19 25.18 -18.39
N ILE A 902 0.11 24.75 -17.75
CA ILE A 902 -1.18 24.51 -18.40
C ILE A 902 -1.69 25.83 -19.03
N ALA A 903 -1.62 26.95 -18.32
CA ALA A 903 -2.05 28.26 -18.84
C ALA A 903 -1.24 28.68 -20.07
N ASP A 904 0.10 28.51 -20.03
CA ASP A 904 0.98 28.83 -21.16
C ASP A 904 0.65 27.98 -22.39
N GLU A 905 0.48 26.64 -22.21
CA GLU A 905 0.21 25.70 -23.30
C GLU A 905 -1.22 25.78 -23.85
N SER A 906 -2.18 26.29 -23.06
CA SER A 906 -3.56 26.47 -23.49
C SER A 906 -3.79 27.74 -24.31
N THR A 907 -2.79 28.61 -24.43
CA THR A 907 -2.91 29.87 -25.17
C THR A 907 -2.91 29.64 -26.67
N VAL A 908 -4.00 30.00 -27.35
CA VAL A 908 -4.20 29.80 -28.78
C VAL A 908 -4.05 31.11 -29.53
N LEU A 909 -3.15 31.14 -30.52
CA LEU A 909 -3.00 32.28 -31.41
C LEU A 909 -4.06 32.24 -32.52
N LEU A 910 -5.13 33.06 -32.35
CA LEU A 910 -6.25 33.09 -33.29
C LEU A 910 -5.97 33.87 -34.57
N LYS A 911 -5.09 34.89 -34.54
CA LYS A 911 -4.76 35.73 -35.67
C LYS A 911 -3.29 36.18 -35.58
N ASN A 912 -2.57 36.06 -36.66
CA ASN A 912 -1.21 36.58 -36.83
C ASN A 912 -1.10 37.25 -38.23
N GLU A 913 -0.99 38.58 -38.24
CA GLU A 913 -0.89 39.38 -39.47
C GLU A 913 0.56 39.73 -39.82
N ARG A 914 1.56 39.13 -39.19
CA ARG A 914 2.97 39.34 -39.45
C ARG A 914 3.50 38.41 -40.55
#